data_251b77e5bbca88325ddbe25bdf395aaa
#
_entry.id   251b77e5bbca88325ddbe25bdf395aaa
#
_cell.length_a   1.000
_cell.length_b   1.000
_cell.length_c   1.000
_cell.angle_alpha   90.00
_cell.angle_beta   90.00
_cell.angle_gamma   90.00
#
_symmetry.space_group_name_H-M   'P 1'
#
loop_
_entity.id
_entity.type
_entity.pdbx_description
1 polymer ?
#
loop_
_entity_poly.entity_id
_entity_poly.type
_entity_poly.pdbx_seq_one_letter_code
_entity_poly.pdbx_strand_id
1 'polypeptide(L)'
;VLLAITDIITYTIDVTAGILMSVFTLIYLVVFLLMEHFNRPVVMTELVSFATQYGQIQKRLLRDLELPNALLDESGRIIWANRAFIQIAGKTKPESKMIHSLFPSLTKDKFPGKEEDEAEVDFQYEDRDFHAKMKKIPLDEMVANSDVFTSDGPYEGHLIAIYLFDQTALKLALREIDNQSLAVGLLYFDNYEEALDSVEEVRRSLLTALIERRVNKYFASLDGIVRKMEKDKFFFIIRKQALKTLEENRFDLLEEVKTVNIGNEMSVTLSIGVGVGGLTYAQNYEYARTSIDLALGRGGDQAVVKTKEGVSYYGGKSQRVEKNTRVKARVKAHALKELISTRDRVLVMGHRMPDVDSFGAAVGICCIAKSLGRTANIVLNEVPPSLKPMVDHFMESVDTEDPVLISSSQAMEYAGNNTCLVVVDVNKPSITECPELLKQCRSIVVLDHHRQGEEYIENATLSYIESYASSTCEMVTEVIQYIDGLRLKGTEADCLYGGIVIDSNNFTAKAGVRTFEAAAYLRRSGADVLRVRKMFRDDVTDYRIKAETISRAEIFKDAFAISVCDPGDSLSPTVVGAQAANELLNMNKIKASFVLTEYNNLIYISARSMDEINVQIIMEKLGGGGHINVAAAQLKEVSVEQAIDILKETLTTMLEKGEI
;
A
#
# COMPACT_ATOMS: atom_id res chain seq x y z
N VAL A 1 -70.98 44.06 -35.27
CA VAL A 1 -71.72 44.90 -34.31
C VAL A 1 -71.63 46.38 -34.73
N LEU A 2 -70.43 46.95 -34.94
CA LEU A 2 -70.24 48.35 -35.29
C LEU A 2 -70.95 48.75 -36.55
N LEU A 3 -70.91 47.96 -37.65
CA LEU A 3 -71.60 48.16 -38.91
C LEU A 3 -73.11 48.13 -38.75
N ALA A 4 -73.63 47.26 -37.87
CA ALA A 4 -75.08 47.19 -37.60
C ALA A 4 -75.58 48.43 -36.80
N ILE A 5 -74.74 48.98 -35.91
CA ILE A 5 -75.04 50.20 -35.20
C ILE A 5 -75.03 51.40 -36.09
N THR A 6 -74.05 51.53 -36.97
CA THR A 6 -73.99 52.62 -37.98
C THR A 6 -75.14 52.57 -38.94
N ASP A 7 -75.59 51.38 -39.35
CA ASP A 7 -76.73 51.19 -40.20
C ASP A 7 -78.03 51.70 -39.56
N ILE A 8 -78.27 51.32 -38.25
CA ILE A 8 -79.42 51.79 -37.48
C ILE A 8 -79.40 53.34 -37.34
N ILE A 9 -78.23 53.92 -37.03
CA ILE A 9 -78.13 55.37 -36.89
C ILE A 9 -78.42 56.08 -38.20
N THR A 10 -78.00 55.55 -39.36
CA THR A 10 -78.22 56.13 -40.65
C THR A 10 -79.71 56.12 -41.00
N TYR A 11 -80.47 55.09 -40.63
CA TYR A 11 -81.94 55.05 -40.78
C TYR A 11 -82.65 56.14 -39.97
N THR A 12 -82.12 56.60 -38.82
CA THR A 12 -82.71 57.65 -38.01
C THR A 12 -82.50 59.05 -38.59
N ILE A 13 -81.53 59.23 -39.52
CA ILE A 13 -81.18 60.50 -40.13
C ILE A 13 -81.90 60.64 -41.53
N ASP A 14 -81.80 59.62 -42.37
CA ASP A 14 -82.45 59.59 -43.70
C ASP A 14 -82.72 58.13 -44.13
N VAL A 15 -83.98 57.81 -44.39
CA VAL A 15 -84.42 56.45 -44.76
C VAL A 15 -83.79 55.98 -46.08
N THR A 16 -83.60 56.88 -47.07
CA THR A 16 -82.97 56.52 -48.33
C THR A 16 -81.51 56.22 -48.21
N ALA A 17 -80.78 56.96 -47.36
CA ALA A 17 -79.40 56.69 -47.04
C ALA A 17 -79.24 55.42 -46.19
N GLY A 18 -80.20 55.12 -45.29
CA GLY A 18 -80.23 53.85 -44.48
C GLY A 18 -80.39 52.61 -45.39
N ILE A 19 -81.29 52.65 -46.38
CA ILE A 19 -81.45 51.54 -47.34
C ILE A 19 -80.14 51.29 -48.12
N LEU A 20 -79.52 52.36 -48.55
CA LEU A 20 -78.28 52.27 -49.34
C LEU A 20 -77.16 51.65 -48.48
N MET A 21 -77.04 52.09 -47.20
CA MET A 21 -76.07 51.57 -46.24
C MET A 21 -76.32 50.07 -45.89
N SER A 22 -77.60 49.68 -45.73
CA SER A 22 -77.96 48.29 -45.51
C SER A 22 -77.56 47.38 -46.68
N VAL A 23 -77.75 47.89 -47.96
CA VAL A 23 -77.27 47.13 -49.12
C VAL A 23 -75.75 47.00 -49.13
N PHE A 24 -75.03 48.04 -48.82
CA PHE A 24 -73.56 47.95 -48.71
C PHE A 24 -73.09 47.01 -47.56
N THR A 25 -73.73 47.07 -46.44
CA THR A 25 -73.46 46.17 -45.32
C THR A 25 -73.72 44.72 -45.66
N LEU A 26 -74.83 44.49 -46.40
CA LEU A 26 -75.16 43.13 -46.84
C LEU A 26 -74.12 42.64 -47.85
N ILE A 27 -73.75 43.46 -48.88
CA ILE A 27 -72.70 43.12 -49.85
C ILE A 27 -71.36 42.84 -49.09
N TYR A 28 -70.99 43.70 -48.17
CA TYR A 28 -69.80 43.50 -47.37
C TYR A 28 -69.84 42.17 -46.58
N LEU A 29 -70.97 41.84 -45.96
CA LEU A 29 -71.15 40.61 -45.22
C LEU A 29 -71.06 39.38 -46.11
N VAL A 30 -71.67 39.43 -47.30
CA VAL A 30 -71.57 38.36 -48.30
C VAL A 30 -70.17 38.21 -48.81
N VAL A 31 -69.44 39.27 -49.10
CA VAL A 31 -68.05 39.23 -49.57
C VAL A 31 -67.16 38.69 -48.44
N PHE A 32 -67.40 39.13 -47.20
CA PHE A 32 -66.66 38.61 -46.06
C PHE A 32 -66.87 37.10 -45.80
N LEU A 33 -68.13 36.65 -45.88
CA LEU A 33 -68.46 35.22 -45.76
C LEU A 33 -67.84 34.37 -46.88
N LEU A 34 -67.90 34.92 -48.14
CA LEU A 34 -67.27 34.28 -49.27
C LEU A 34 -65.73 34.23 -49.11
N MET A 35 -65.10 35.31 -48.69
CA MET A 35 -63.65 35.31 -48.40
C MET A 35 -63.29 34.31 -47.27
N GLU A 36 -64.05 34.28 -46.19
CA GLU A 36 -63.83 33.32 -45.13
C GLU A 36 -64.00 31.86 -45.60
N HIS A 37 -65.07 31.61 -46.36
CA HIS A 37 -65.36 30.28 -46.96
C HIS A 37 -64.26 29.81 -47.92
N PHE A 38 -63.73 30.65 -48.74
CA PHE A 38 -62.69 30.29 -49.71
C PHE A 38 -61.28 30.28 -49.11
N ASN A 39 -60.97 31.18 -48.15
CA ASN A 39 -59.63 31.25 -47.57
C ASN A 39 -59.43 30.23 -46.45
N ARG A 40 -60.46 29.89 -45.67
CA ARG A 40 -60.36 28.89 -44.57
C ARG A 40 -59.75 27.57 -45.03
N PRO A 41 -60.21 26.91 -46.06
CA PRO A 41 -59.63 25.64 -46.50
C PRO A 41 -58.18 25.79 -47.02
N VAL A 42 -57.83 26.91 -47.60
CA VAL A 42 -56.45 27.17 -48.06
C VAL A 42 -55.52 27.35 -46.89
N VAL A 43 -55.87 28.18 -45.91
CA VAL A 43 -55.05 28.38 -44.67
C VAL A 43 -54.94 27.10 -43.87
N MET A 44 -56.03 26.34 -43.76
CA MET A 44 -55.99 25.03 -43.07
C MET A 44 -55.09 24.03 -43.79
N THR A 45 -55.16 23.98 -45.14
CA THR A 45 -54.31 23.10 -45.95
C THR A 45 -52.84 23.48 -45.85
N GLU A 46 -52.52 24.78 -45.85
CA GLU A 46 -51.15 25.28 -45.67
C GLU A 46 -50.64 25.00 -44.28
N LEU A 47 -51.44 25.18 -43.19
CA LEU A 47 -51.10 24.87 -41.83
C LEU A 47 -50.84 23.38 -41.62
N VAL A 48 -51.71 22.52 -42.15
CA VAL A 48 -51.54 21.05 -42.11
C VAL A 48 -50.29 20.63 -42.88
N SER A 49 -50.07 21.22 -44.04
CA SER A 49 -48.88 20.96 -44.85
C SER A 49 -47.61 21.40 -44.13
N PHE A 50 -47.60 22.60 -43.55
CA PHE A 50 -46.50 23.09 -42.74
C PHE A 50 -46.23 22.20 -41.53
N ALA A 51 -47.25 21.85 -40.74
CA ALA A 51 -47.11 20.97 -39.58
C ALA A 51 -46.59 19.57 -39.98
N THR A 52 -47.06 19.04 -41.11
CA THR A 52 -46.59 17.74 -41.64
C THR A 52 -45.15 17.82 -42.11
N GLN A 53 -44.78 18.87 -42.86
CA GLN A 53 -43.40 19.08 -43.30
C GLN A 53 -42.46 19.31 -42.12
N TYR A 54 -42.85 20.12 -41.16
CA TYR A 54 -42.08 20.38 -39.96
C TYR A 54 -41.86 19.09 -39.14
N GLY A 55 -42.90 18.29 -38.93
CA GLY A 55 -42.80 17.00 -38.26
C GLY A 55 -41.92 15.99 -39.01
N GLN A 56 -42.00 16.00 -40.37
CA GLN A 56 -41.09 15.16 -41.16
C GLN A 56 -39.63 15.61 -41.08
N ILE A 57 -39.38 16.92 -41.09
CA ILE A 57 -38.02 17.47 -40.91
C ILE A 57 -37.47 17.11 -39.53
N GLN A 58 -38.25 17.33 -38.44
CA GLN A 58 -37.83 16.94 -37.09
C GLN A 58 -37.54 15.44 -36.98
N LYS A 59 -38.43 14.58 -37.50
CA LYS A 59 -38.24 13.13 -37.50
C LYS A 59 -36.99 12.71 -38.27
N ARG A 60 -36.71 13.40 -39.41
CA ARG A 60 -35.49 13.13 -40.18
C ARG A 60 -34.24 13.59 -39.46
N LEU A 61 -34.23 14.79 -38.87
CA LEU A 61 -33.11 15.31 -38.09
C LEU A 61 -32.77 14.38 -36.90
N LEU A 62 -33.76 13.96 -36.13
CA LEU A 62 -33.57 13.04 -35.02
C LEU A 62 -33.07 11.68 -35.46
N ARG A 63 -33.58 11.15 -36.58
CA ARG A 63 -33.17 9.84 -37.12
C ARG A 63 -31.74 9.85 -37.68
N ASP A 64 -31.35 10.94 -38.32
CA ASP A 64 -30.06 11.08 -38.99
C ASP A 64 -28.99 11.75 -38.07
N LEU A 65 -29.32 12.02 -36.79
CA LEU A 65 -28.38 12.52 -35.78
C LEU A 65 -27.23 11.53 -35.61
N GLU A 66 -26.00 12.03 -35.66
CA GLU A 66 -24.79 11.21 -35.52
C GLU A 66 -24.62 10.65 -34.11
N LEU A 67 -25.14 11.34 -33.08
CA LEU A 67 -25.09 10.85 -31.69
C LEU A 67 -26.08 9.68 -31.53
N PRO A 68 -25.59 8.47 -31.21
CA PRO A 68 -26.44 7.31 -30.95
C PRO A 68 -27.39 7.57 -29.80
N ASN A 69 -28.71 7.51 -30.10
CA ASN A 69 -29.72 7.70 -29.07
C ASN A 69 -30.92 6.77 -29.28
N ALA A 70 -31.60 6.46 -28.17
CA ALA A 70 -32.81 5.67 -28.15
C ALA A 70 -33.75 6.15 -27.06
N LEU A 71 -35.04 5.81 -27.19
CA LEU A 71 -36.07 5.99 -26.16
C LEU A 71 -36.48 4.62 -25.66
N LEU A 72 -36.51 4.49 -24.32
CA LEU A 72 -36.90 3.29 -23.60
C LEU A 72 -38.16 3.55 -22.80
N ASP A 73 -38.95 2.51 -22.55
CA ASP A 73 -39.95 2.52 -21.48
C ASP A 73 -39.33 2.26 -20.10
N GLU A 74 -40.11 2.35 -19.05
CA GLU A 74 -39.69 2.10 -17.67
C GLU A 74 -39.15 0.67 -17.43
N SER A 75 -39.50 -0.28 -18.29
CA SER A 75 -39.01 -1.65 -18.23
C SER A 75 -37.64 -1.81 -18.91
N GLY A 76 -37.17 -0.81 -19.66
CA GLY A 76 -35.96 -0.85 -20.46
C GLY A 76 -36.15 -1.43 -21.85
N ARG A 77 -37.41 -1.47 -22.36
CA ARG A 77 -37.73 -1.86 -23.74
C ARG A 77 -37.53 -0.68 -24.66
N ILE A 78 -36.86 -0.90 -25.78
CA ILE A 78 -36.58 0.13 -26.77
C ILE A 78 -37.84 0.43 -27.58
N ILE A 79 -38.35 1.66 -27.45
CA ILE A 79 -39.52 2.16 -28.20
C ILE A 79 -39.06 2.72 -29.56
N TRP A 80 -37.95 3.44 -29.55
CA TRP A 80 -37.42 4.07 -30.75
C TRP A 80 -35.89 4.21 -30.64
N ALA A 81 -35.22 4.14 -31.78
CA ALA A 81 -33.76 4.36 -31.87
C ALA A 81 -33.40 5.07 -33.17
N ASN A 82 -32.37 5.91 -33.12
CA ASN A 82 -31.86 6.55 -34.30
C ASN A 82 -30.93 5.62 -35.10
N ARG A 83 -30.55 6.07 -36.31
CA ARG A 83 -29.70 5.28 -37.20
C ARG A 83 -28.34 4.93 -36.61
N ALA A 84 -27.71 5.87 -35.90
CA ALA A 84 -26.41 5.67 -35.27
C ALA A 84 -26.49 4.60 -34.16
N PHE A 85 -27.53 4.61 -33.32
CA PHE A 85 -27.76 3.59 -32.31
C PHE A 85 -27.97 2.19 -32.92
N ILE A 86 -28.78 2.11 -34.02
CA ILE A 86 -29.02 0.86 -34.76
C ILE A 86 -27.71 0.28 -35.31
N GLN A 87 -26.82 1.13 -35.80
CA GLN A 87 -25.52 0.70 -36.32
C GLN A 87 -24.63 0.09 -35.24
N ILE A 88 -24.62 0.63 -34.02
CA ILE A 88 -23.88 0.07 -32.88
C ILE A 88 -24.51 -1.23 -32.40
N ALA A 89 -25.84 -1.28 -32.30
CA ALA A 89 -26.58 -2.47 -31.87
C ALA A 89 -26.54 -3.66 -32.87
N GLY A 90 -25.94 -3.48 -34.05
CA GLY A 90 -25.81 -4.49 -35.08
C GLY A 90 -27.03 -4.58 -36.02
N LYS A 91 -27.07 -5.58 -36.96
CA LYS A 91 -28.08 -5.73 -38.01
C LYS A 91 -29.51 -6.06 -37.55
N THR A 92 -29.73 -6.15 -36.24
CA THR A 92 -31.07 -6.48 -35.67
C THR A 92 -31.84 -5.20 -35.39
N LYS A 93 -33.15 -5.17 -35.82
CA LYS A 93 -34.06 -4.07 -35.42
C LYS A 93 -34.11 -4.03 -33.87
N PRO A 94 -33.66 -2.95 -33.22
CA PRO A 94 -33.63 -2.87 -31.77
C PRO A 94 -35.01 -2.62 -31.16
N GLU A 95 -35.96 -2.10 -31.94
CA GLU A 95 -37.30 -1.75 -31.47
C GLU A 95 -38.01 -2.97 -30.89
N SER A 96 -38.68 -2.78 -29.79
CA SER A 96 -39.37 -3.80 -28.98
C SER A 96 -38.46 -4.80 -28.24
N LYS A 97 -37.12 -4.67 -28.29
CA LYS A 97 -36.19 -5.48 -27.51
C LYS A 97 -35.84 -4.79 -26.18
N MET A 98 -35.48 -5.59 -25.19
CA MET A 98 -34.94 -5.06 -23.94
C MET A 98 -33.50 -4.59 -24.16
N ILE A 99 -33.14 -3.42 -23.64
CA ILE A 99 -31.79 -2.85 -23.83
C ILE A 99 -30.68 -3.77 -23.35
N HIS A 100 -30.87 -4.47 -22.22
CA HIS A 100 -29.90 -5.42 -21.68
C HIS A 100 -29.64 -6.62 -22.62
N SER A 101 -30.58 -6.94 -23.52
CA SER A 101 -30.35 -8.01 -24.52
C SER A 101 -29.39 -7.58 -25.63
N LEU A 102 -29.21 -6.27 -25.85
CA LEU A 102 -28.25 -5.70 -26.81
C LEU A 102 -26.94 -5.29 -26.08
N PHE A 103 -27.07 -4.68 -24.94
CA PHE A 103 -25.95 -4.23 -24.10
C PHE A 103 -26.07 -4.84 -22.70
N PRO A 104 -25.48 -6.01 -22.44
CA PRO A 104 -25.65 -6.75 -21.18
C PRO A 104 -25.32 -5.95 -19.92
N SER A 105 -24.45 -4.95 -20.07
CA SER A 105 -24.04 -4.08 -18.96
C SER A 105 -25.09 -3.02 -18.58
N LEU A 106 -26.12 -2.77 -19.42
CA LEU A 106 -27.17 -1.79 -19.18
C LEU A 106 -28.41 -2.46 -18.58
N THR A 107 -28.30 -2.82 -17.32
CA THR A 107 -29.36 -3.44 -16.52
C THR A 107 -30.27 -2.40 -15.86
N LYS A 108 -31.48 -2.80 -15.46
CA LYS A 108 -32.51 -1.89 -14.92
C LYS A 108 -32.09 -1.15 -13.64
N ASP A 109 -31.21 -1.74 -12.84
CA ASP A 109 -30.64 -1.16 -11.62
C ASP A 109 -29.76 0.07 -11.89
N LYS A 110 -29.31 0.24 -13.15
CA LYS A 110 -28.49 1.39 -13.59
C LYS A 110 -29.30 2.53 -14.20
N PHE A 111 -30.63 2.37 -14.27
CA PHE A 111 -31.51 3.44 -14.74
C PHE A 111 -31.67 4.51 -13.66
N PRO A 112 -32.04 5.74 -14.05
CA PRO A 112 -32.30 6.78 -13.07
C PRO A 112 -33.30 6.32 -12.00
N GLY A 113 -32.95 6.47 -10.72
CA GLY A 113 -33.79 6.11 -9.57
C GLY A 113 -35.06 6.93 -9.48
N LYS A 114 -36.00 6.64 -8.53
CA LYS A 114 -37.28 7.37 -8.43
C LYS A 114 -37.13 8.87 -8.21
N GLU A 115 -36.07 9.29 -7.53
CA GLU A 115 -35.77 10.69 -7.18
C GLU A 115 -34.71 11.33 -8.10
N GLU A 116 -34.16 10.57 -9.06
CA GLU A 116 -33.10 11.03 -9.97
C GLU A 116 -33.65 11.22 -11.38
N ASP A 117 -33.34 12.35 -12.01
CA ASP A 117 -33.75 12.63 -13.38
C ASP A 117 -32.73 12.15 -14.41
N GLU A 118 -31.48 11.96 -14.03
CA GLU A 118 -30.38 11.55 -14.92
C GLU A 118 -29.54 10.43 -14.26
N ALA A 119 -28.98 9.54 -15.07
CA ALA A 119 -27.98 8.54 -14.67
C ALA A 119 -26.91 8.40 -15.74
N GLU A 120 -25.68 8.13 -15.32
CA GLU A 120 -24.54 7.93 -16.22
C GLU A 120 -23.88 6.59 -15.91
N VAL A 121 -23.53 5.84 -16.96
CA VAL A 121 -22.93 4.50 -16.84
C VAL A 121 -21.87 4.32 -17.91
N ASP A 122 -20.66 3.96 -17.47
CA ASP A 122 -19.60 3.50 -18.36
C ASP A 122 -19.73 2.00 -18.59
N PHE A 123 -19.63 1.56 -19.84
CA PHE A 123 -19.67 0.14 -20.17
C PHE A 123 -18.83 -0.15 -21.42
N GLN A 124 -18.43 -1.42 -21.55
CA GLN A 124 -17.75 -1.93 -22.73
C GLN A 124 -18.69 -2.80 -23.54
N TYR A 125 -18.70 -2.59 -24.85
CA TYR A 125 -19.45 -3.40 -25.79
C TYR A 125 -18.60 -3.71 -27.01
N GLU A 126 -18.42 -5.00 -27.32
CA GLU A 126 -17.41 -5.48 -28.24
C GLU A 126 -16.04 -4.89 -27.86
N ASP A 127 -15.28 -4.32 -28.78
CA ASP A 127 -13.97 -3.69 -28.52
C ASP A 127 -14.07 -2.17 -28.32
N ARG A 128 -15.25 -1.65 -27.91
CA ARG A 128 -15.48 -0.22 -27.73
C ARG A 128 -15.91 0.13 -26.31
N ASP A 129 -15.42 1.26 -25.83
CA ASP A 129 -15.79 1.85 -24.55
C ASP A 129 -16.86 2.91 -24.76
N PHE A 130 -18.03 2.76 -24.12
CA PHE A 130 -19.14 3.69 -24.20
C PHE A 130 -19.42 4.33 -22.85
N HIS A 131 -19.78 5.61 -22.89
CA HIS A 131 -20.40 6.32 -21.79
C HIS A 131 -21.88 6.52 -22.14
N ALA A 132 -22.78 5.91 -21.37
CA ALA A 132 -24.21 6.08 -21.54
C ALA A 132 -24.73 7.14 -20.57
N LYS A 133 -25.40 8.16 -21.10
CA LYS A 133 -26.15 9.13 -20.33
C LYS A 133 -27.64 8.86 -20.53
N MET A 134 -28.36 8.66 -19.43
CA MET A 134 -29.79 8.39 -19.41
C MET A 134 -30.53 9.53 -18.75
N LYS A 135 -31.65 9.96 -19.33
CA LYS A 135 -32.47 11.04 -18.79
C LYS A 135 -33.94 10.65 -18.83
N LYS A 136 -34.66 10.87 -17.72
CA LYS A 136 -36.10 10.72 -17.66
C LYS A 136 -36.79 11.84 -18.41
N ILE A 137 -37.84 11.48 -19.14
CA ILE A 137 -38.74 12.40 -19.84
C ILE A 137 -40.14 12.14 -19.29
N PRO A 138 -40.68 13.02 -18.42
CA PRO A 138 -42.02 12.85 -17.89
C PRO A 138 -43.05 13.06 -19.00
N LEU A 139 -44.02 12.13 -19.10
CA LEU A 139 -45.08 12.19 -20.12
C LEU A 139 -46.19 13.18 -19.72
N ASP A 140 -46.40 13.42 -18.47
CA ASP A 140 -47.42 14.33 -17.92
C ASP A 140 -47.28 15.77 -18.42
N GLU A 141 -46.04 16.25 -18.60
CA GLU A 141 -45.76 17.58 -19.16
C GLU A 141 -46.08 17.68 -20.66
N MET A 142 -46.03 16.56 -21.40
CA MET A 142 -46.37 16.51 -22.83
C MET A 142 -47.89 16.43 -23.03
N VAL A 143 -48.62 15.77 -22.13
CA VAL A 143 -50.10 15.66 -22.19
C VAL A 143 -50.75 16.96 -21.76
N ALA A 144 -50.23 17.65 -20.74
CA ALA A 144 -50.80 18.91 -20.22
C ALA A 144 -50.77 20.07 -21.23
N ASN A 145 -49.92 20.01 -22.24
CA ASN A 145 -49.77 21.07 -23.28
C ASN A 145 -50.38 20.73 -24.66
N SER A 146 -51.14 19.62 -24.77
CA SER A 146 -51.73 19.26 -26.06
C SER A 146 -53.17 18.72 -25.92
N ASP A 147 -54.13 19.38 -26.56
CA ASP A 147 -55.53 18.90 -26.72
C ASP A 147 -55.63 17.63 -27.60
N VAL A 148 -54.54 17.07 -28.05
CA VAL A 148 -54.48 15.96 -29.01
C VAL A 148 -54.08 14.64 -28.35
N PHE A 149 -53.50 14.66 -27.16
CA PHE A 149 -53.14 13.45 -26.42
C PHE A 149 -54.23 13.14 -25.36
N THR A 150 -54.97 12.06 -25.55
CA THR A 150 -55.89 11.55 -24.55
C THR A 150 -55.12 10.72 -23.52
N SER A 151 -55.55 10.75 -22.25
CA SER A 151 -55.00 10.03 -21.11
C SER A 151 -55.02 8.49 -21.24
N ASP A 152 -55.53 7.94 -22.33
CA ASP A 152 -55.64 6.51 -22.64
C ASP A 152 -54.51 6.02 -23.62
N GLY A 153 -53.36 6.68 -23.65
CA GLY A 153 -52.20 6.24 -24.45
C GLY A 153 -51.54 4.98 -23.88
N PRO A 154 -50.81 4.21 -24.67
CA PRO A 154 -50.17 2.95 -24.26
C PRO A 154 -49.04 3.10 -23.27
N TYR A 155 -48.73 4.30 -22.84
CA TYR A 155 -47.61 4.60 -21.93
C TYR A 155 -48.06 5.53 -20.81
N GLU A 156 -48.05 4.98 -19.56
CA GLU A 156 -48.22 5.75 -18.33
C GLU A 156 -46.82 5.99 -17.69
N GLY A 157 -46.56 7.19 -17.13
CA GLY A 157 -45.36 7.47 -16.35
C GLY A 157 -44.30 8.27 -17.11
N HIS A 158 -43.09 7.72 -17.32
CA HIS A 158 -41.98 8.41 -17.96
C HIS A 158 -41.28 7.53 -18.99
N LEU A 159 -40.65 8.20 -19.98
CA LEU A 159 -39.71 7.55 -20.88
C LEU A 159 -38.27 7.83 -20.43
N ILE A 160 -37.35 6.97 -20.87
CA ILE A 160 -35.92 7.15 -20.63
C ILE A 160 -35.24 7.39 -21.98
N ALA A 161 -34.69 8.59 -22.16
CA ALA A 161 -33.79 8.87 -23.28
C ALA A 161 -32.38 8.41 -22.92
N ILE A 162 -31.79 7.57 -23.77
CA ILE A 162 -30.40 7.12 -23.62
C ILE A 162 -29.57 7.66 -24.77
N TYR A 163 -28.40 8.21 -24.44
CA TYR A 163 -27.38 8.70 -25.34
C TYR A 163 -26.08 7.92 -25.12
N LEU A 164 -25.46 7.43 -26.19
CA LEU A 164 -24.21 6.69 -26.12
C LEU A 164 -23.07 7.54 -26.68
N PHE A 165 -22.06 7.79 -25.89
CA PHE A 165 -20.85 8.49 -26.29
C PHE A 165 -19.74 7.47 -26.45
N ASP A 166 -19.21 7.29 -27.66
CA ASP A 166 -18.05 6.45 -27.89
C ASP A 166 -16.79 7.15 -27.35
N GLN A 167 -16.24 6.61 -26.26
CA GLN A 167 -15.02 7.11 -25.60
C GLN A 167 -13.79 6.25 -25.91
N THR A 168 -13.90 5.32 -26.84
CA THR A 168 -12.82 4.37 -27.16
C THR A 168 -11.52 5.10 -27.51
N ALA A 169 -11.58 6.04 -28.43
CA ALA A 169 -10.39 6.81 -28.84
C ALA A 169 -9.80 7.64 -27.67
N LEU A 170 -10.67 8.25 -26.86
CA LEU A 170 -10.26 9.01 -25.69
C LEU A 170 -9.57 8.11 -24.64
N LYS A 171 -10.20 6.98 -24.28
CA LYS A 171 -9.63 6.03 -23.32
C LYS A 171 -8.33 5.41 -23.82
N LEU A 172 -8.23 5.09 -25.13
CA LEU A 172 -6.98 4.62 -25.71
C LEU A 172 -5.89 5.70 -25.67
N ALA A 173 -6.22 6.94 -26.00
CA ALA A 173 -5.26 8.05 -25.90
C ALA A 173 -4.79 8.30 -24.47
N LEU A 174 -5.70 8.26 -23.49
CA LEU A 174 -5.35 8.40 -22.08
C LEU A 174 -4.47 7.25 -21.57
N ARG A 175 -4.75 6.00 -21.97
CA ARG A 175 -3.90 4.84 -21.67
C ARG A 175 -2.52 4.99 -22.30
N GLU A 176 -2.44 5.48 -23.52
CA GLU A 176 -1.15 5.70 -24.19
C GLU A 176 -0.35 6.81 -23.52
N ILE A 177 -0.98 7.92 -23.14
CA ILE A 177 -0.34 9.00 -22.37
C ILE A 177 0.19 8.45 -21.04
N ASP A 178 -0.60 7.63 -20.33
CA ASP A 178 -0.18 7.01 -19.09
C ASP A 178 0.99 6.05 -19.29
N ASN A 179 0.97 5.22 -20.32
CA ASN A 179 2.04 4.28 -20.67
C ASN A 179 3.35 4.98 -21.06
N GLN A 180 3.25 6.16 -21.69
CA GLN A 180 4.40 6.97 -22.10
C GLN A 180 4.91 7.88 -20.97
N SER A 181 4.20 8.01 -19.86
CA SER A 181 4.69 8.74 -18.69
C SER A 181 6.01 8.14 -18.19
N LEU A 182 6.87 8.99 -17.61
CA LEU A 182 8.22 8.57 -17.21
C LEU A 182 8.25 8.09 -15.75
N ALA A 183 8.85 6.93 -15.54
CA ALA A 183 9.30 6.45 -14.25
C ALA A 183 10.78 6.81 -14.06
N VAL A 184 11.12 7.27 -12.85
CA VAL A 184 12.47 7.62 -12.44
C VAL A 184 13.00 6.55 -11.51
N GLY A 185 14.25 6.14 -11.68
CA GLY A 185 14.84 5.12 -10.82
C GLY A 185 16.28 5.40 -10.41
N LEU A 186 16.62 4.85 -9.26
CA LEU A 186 17.96 4.79 -8.70
C LEU A 186 18.38 3.33 -8.59
N LEU A 187 19.63 3.04 -8.90
CA LEU A 187 20.19 1.70 -8.79
C LEU A 187 21.53 1.83 -8.06
N TYR A 188 21.66 1.14 -6.92
CA TYR A 188 22.85 1.14 -6.08
C TYR A 188 23.38 -0.28 -5.94
N PHE A 189 24.69 -0.45 -6.07
CA PHE A 189 25.32 -1.72 -5.75
C PHE A 189 25.52 -1.83 -4.25
N ASP A 190 25.03 -2.89 -3.65
CA ASP A 190 25.00 -3.03 -2.19
C ASP A 190 26.38 -3.36 -1.59
N ASN A 191 27.19 -4.13 -2.32
CA ASN A 191 28.47 -4.67 -1.87
C ASN A 191 29.60 -4.45 -2.91
N TYR A 192 29.59 -3.26 -3.53
CA TYR A 192 30.50 -2.98 -4.67
C TYR A 192 31.98 -3.04 -4.30
N GLU A 193 32.37 -2.36 -3.21
CA GLU A 193 33.77 -2.31 -2.76
C GLU A 193 34.23 -3.72 -2.29
N GLU A 194 33.40 -4.44 -1.55
CA GLU A 194 33.72 -5.79 -1.09
C GLU A 194 33.90 -6.77 -2.25
N ALA A 195 33.04 -6.69 -3.27
CA ALA A 195 33.17 -7.50 -4.47
C ALA A 195 34.46 -7.18 -5.24
N LEU A 196 34.85 -5.90 -5.32
CA LEU A 196 36.11 -5.49 -5.93
C LEU A 196 37.33 -5.93 -5.12
N ASP A 197 37.26 -5.91 -3.78
CA ASP A 197 38.35 -6.35 -2.92
C ASP A 197 38.53 -7.88 -2.91
N SER A 198 37.50 -8.63 -3.30
CA SER A 198 37.56 -10.08 -3.43
C SER A 198 38.28 -10.56 -4.70
N VAL A 199 38.67 -9.65 -5.62
CA VAL A 199 39.39 -9.99 -6.84
C VAL A 199 40.78 -9.34 -6.88
N GLU A 200 41.69 -9.96 -7.63
CA GLU A 200 43.01 -9.42 -7.89
C GLU A 200 42.91 -8.00 -8.51
N GLU A 201 43.83 -7.11 -8.15
CA GLU A 201 43.81 -5.70 -8.55
C GLU A 201 43.69 -5.50 -10.08
N VAL A 202 44.34 -6.35 -10.87
CA VAL A 202 44.28 -6.33 -12.34
C VAL A 202 42.87 -6.63 -12.87
N ARG A 203 42.07 -7.40 -12.16
CA ARG A 203 40.73 -7.80 -12.55
C ARG A 203 39.62 -6.85 -12.09
N ARG A 204 39.90 -5.94 -11.13
CA ARG A 204 38.91 -4.99 -10.61
C ARG A 204 38.28 -4.14 -11.72
N SER A 205 39.12 -3.60 -12.61
CA SER A 205 38.65 -2.80 -13.75
C SER A 205 37.76 -3.62 -14.72
N LEU A 206 38.08 -4.90 -14.90
CA LEU A 206 37.27 -5.79 -15.73
C LEU A 206 35.92 -6.11 -15.11
N LEU A 207 35.88 -6.37 -13.79
CA LEU A 207 34.61 -6.60 -13.06
C LEU A 207 33.70 -5.37 -13.18
N THR A 208 34.23 -4.17 -12.91
CA THR A 208 33.51 -2.92 -13.09
C THR A 208 32.92 -2.77 -14.49
N ALA A 209 33.75 -2.98 -15.53
CA ALA A 209 33.32 -2.85 -16.92
C ALA A 209 32.23 -3.86 -17.31
N LEU A 210 32.29 -5.10 -16.82
CA LEU A 210 31.27 -6.12 -17.07
C LEU A 210 29.95 -5.79 -16.39
N ILE A 211 29.98 -5.30 -15.15
CA ILE A 211 28.80 -4.86 -14.41
C ILE A 211 28.13 -3.68 -15.13
N GLU A 212 28.90 -2.63 -15.45
CA GLU A 212 28.39 -1.46 -16.17
C GLU A 212 27.81 -1.84 -17.54
N ARG A 213 28.48 -2.72 -18.27
CA ARG A 213 27.97 -3.22 -19.55
C ARG A 213 26.65 -3.96 -19.38
N ARG A 214 26.49 -4.77 -18.32
CA ARG A 214 25.24 -5.49 -18.04
C ARG A 214 24.10 -4.53 -17.75
N VAL A 215 24.31 -3.55 -16.87
CA VAL A 215 23.32 -2.52 -16.54
C VAL A 215 22.93 -1.71 -17.78
N ASN A 216 23.93 -1.20 -18.54
CA ASN A 216 23.65 -0.42 -19.75
C ASN A 216 22.88 -1.22 -20.80
N LYS A 217 23.26 -2.50 -21.02
CA LYS A 217 22.56 -3.37 -21.97
C LYS A 217 21.11 -3.62 -21.55
N TYR A 218 20.88 -3.83 -20.27
CA TYR A 218 19.55 -4.09 -19.72
C TYR A 218 18.59 -2.90 -19.95
N PHE A 219 19.01 -1.70 -19.54
CA PHE A 219 18.19 -0.51 -19.74
C PHE A 219 18.06 -0.09 -21.21
N ALA A 220 19.05 -0.37 -22.04
CA ALA A 220 18.95 -0.14 -23.49
C ALA A 220 17.87 -1.02 -24.14
N SER A 221 17.66 -2.26 -23.65
CA SER A 221 16.58 -3.13 -24.15
C SER A 221 15.18 -2.64 -23.79
N LEU A 222 15.06 -1.75 -22.80
CA LEU A 222 13.82 -1.13 -22.32
C LEU A 222 13.58 0.28 -22.91
N ASP A 223 14.37 0.70 -23.90
CA ASP A 223 14.38 2.08 -24.41
C ASP A 223 14.60 3.11 -23.29
N GLY A 224 15.37 2.73 -22.27
CA GLY A 224 15.65 3.51 -21.08
C GLY A 224 16.98 4.27 -21.14
N ILE A 225 17.05 5.36 -20.41
CA ILE A 225 18.30 6.13 -20.24
C ILE A 225 18.86 5.76 -18.86
N VAL A 226 20.11 5.30 -18.83
CA VAL A 226 20.84 5.05 -17.58
C VAL A 226 22.12 5.89 -17.54
N ARG A 227 22.43 6.47 -16.39
CA ARG A 227 23.62 7.28 -16.16
C ARG A 227 24.28 6.92 -14.83
N LYS A 228 25.57 6.70 -14.87
CA LYS A 228 26.39 6.53 -13.67
C LYS A 228 26.54 7.88 -12.97
N MET A 229 26.20 7.95 -11.68
CA MET A 229 26.34 9.15 -10.83
C MET A 229 27.62 9.09 -9.97
N GLU A 230 27.83 7.94 -9.33
CA GLU A 230 28.99 7.65 -8.48
C GLU A 230 29.58 6.28 -8.88
N LYS A 231 30.60 5.81 -8.17
CA LYS A 231 31.24 4.52 -8.47
C LYS A 231 30.24 3.36 -8.50
N ASP A 232 29.33 3.36 -7.56
CA ASP A 232 28.37 2.29 -7.23
C ASP A 232 26.91 2.69 -7.44
N LYS A 233 26.63 3.93 -7.94
CA LYS A 233 25.28 4.48 -8.05
C LYS A 233 24.95 4.90 -9.47
N PHE A 234 23.77 4.52 -9.90
CA PHE A 234 23.23 4.85 -11.21
C PHE A 234 21.85 5.49 -11.07
N PHE A 235 21.57 6.38 -11.98
CA PHE A 235 20.25 6.98 -12.20
C PHE A 235 19.70 6.49 -13.53
N PHE A 236 18.41 6.18 -13.59
CA PHE A 236 17.77 5.79 -14.84
C PHE A 236 16.37 6.37 -14.99
N ILE A 237 15.94 6.47 -16.24
CA ILE A 237 14.59 6.88 -16.63
C ILE A 237 14.09 5.89 -17.65
N ILE A 238 12.85 5.41 -17.46
CA ILE A 238 12.14 4.51 -18.37
C ILE A 238 10.70 4.96 -18.54
N ARG A 239 10.01 4.48 -19.58
CA ARG A 239 8.58 4.66 -19.71
C ARG A 239 7.84 3.77 -18.72
N LYS A 240 6.67 4.20 -18.26
CA LYS A 240 5.80 3.42 -17.36
C LYS A 240 5.44 2.06 -17.96
N GLN A 241 5.29 1.97 -19.27
CA GLN A 241 5.09 0.69 -19.96
C GLN A 241 6.25 -0.28 -19.74
N ALA A 242 7.50 0.20 -19.82
CA ALA A 242 8.67 -0.60 -19.55
C ALA A 242 8.77 -1.02 -18.07
N LEU A 243 8.31 -0.16 -17.15
CA LEU A 243 8.23 -0.50 -15.73
C LEU A 243 7.30 -1.70 -15.49
N LYS A 244 6.14 -1.76 -16.16
CA LYS A 244 5.24 -2.93 -16.05
C LYS A 244 5.94 -4.23 -16.45
N THR A 245 6.75 -4.19 -17.52
CA THR A 245 7.56 -5.35 -17.93
C THR A 245 8.59 -5.74 -16.87
N LEU A 246 9.22 -4.76 -16.21
CA LEU A 246 10.13 -5.02 -15.09
C LEU A 246 9.42 -5.67 -13.90
N GLU A 247 8.22 -5.20 -13.56
CA GLU A 247 7.41 -5.76 -12.48
C GLU A 247 6.96 -7.19 -12.78
N GLU A 248 6.50 -7.48 -14.00
CA GLU A 248 6.13 -8.82 -14.47
C GLU A 248 7.32 -9.79 -14.40
N ASN A 249 8.51 -9.35 -14.81
CA ASN A 249 9.76 -10.11 -14.73
C ASN A 249 10.41 -10.05 -13.33
N ARG A 250 9.74 -9.43 -12.34
CA ARG A 250 10.22 -9.29 -10.96
C ARG A 250 11.63 -8.70 -10.86
N PHE A 251 11.97 -7.76 -11.75
CA PHE A 251 13.29 -7.11 -11.81
C PHE A 251 14.44 -8.12 -11.92
N ASP A 252 14.39 -8.95 -12.94
CA ASP A 252 15.36 -10.03 -13.22
C ASP A 252 16.82 -9.55 -13.31
N LEU A 253 17.07 -8.25 -13.51
CA LEU A 253 18.40 -7.64 -13.39
C LEU A 253 19.07 -7.94 -12.04
N LEU A 254 18.29 -8.08 -10.95
CA LEU A 254 18.81 -8.45 -9.63
C LEU A 254 19.57 -9.79 -9.69
N GLU A 255 19.03 -10.77 -10.40
CA GLU A 255 19.66 -12.06 -10.56
C GLU A 255 20.73 -12.05 -11.66
N GLU A 256 20.52 -11.31 -12.75
CA GLU A 256 21.49 -11.22 -13.83
C GLU A 256 22.84 -10.68 -13.37
N VAL A 257 22.85 -9.69 -12.48
CA VAL A 257 24.10 -9.08 -11.98
C VAL A 257 24.87 -10.06 -11.09
N LYS A 258 24.20 -10.91 -10.32
CA LYS A 258 24.83 -11.97 -9.51
C LYS A 258 25.62 -12.99 -10.34
N THR A 259 25.23 -13.20 -11.60
CA THR A 259 25.94 -14.13 -12.49
C THR A 259 27.28 -13.61 -13.00
N VAL A 260 27.59 -12.33 -12.77
CA VAL A 260 28.88 -11.74 -13.17
C VAL A 260 29.97 -12.28 -12.24
N ASN A 261 30.76 -13.23 -12.76
CA ASN A 261 31.85 -13.87 -12.02
C ASN A 261 33.14 -13.89 -12.88
N ILE A 262 34.20 -13.34 -12.34
CA ILE A 262 35.56 -13.38 -12.93
C ILE A 262 36.60 -13.89 -11.93
N GLY A 263 36.14 -14.66 -10.94
CA GLY A 263 36.94 -15.11 -9.81
C GLY A 263 36.71 -14.30 -8.53
N ASN A 264 35.63 -13.52 -8.50
CA ASN A 264 35.16 -12.87 -7.26
C ASN A 264 34.57 -13.92 -6.31
N GLU A 265 34.98 -13.86 -5.05
CA GLU A 265 34.47 -14.75 -3.99
C GLU A 265 33.03 -14.43 -3.61
N MET A 266 32.63 -13.14 -3.78
CA MET A 266 31.30 -12.65 -3.47
C MET A 266 30.58 -12.23 -4.74
N SER A 267 29.31 -12.68 -4.87
CA SER A 267 28.43 -12.19 -5.93
C SER A 267 28.09 -10.72 -5.72
N VAL A 268 28.06 -9.96 -6.80
CA VAL A 268 27.64 -8.55 -6.76
C VAL A 268 26.12 -8.50 -6.61
N THR A 269 25.62 -7.76 -5.61
CA THR A 269 24.19 -7.50 -5.41
C THR A 269 23.88 -6.03 -5.66
N LEU A 270 22.64 -5.75 -6.03
CA LEU A 270 22.18 -4.39 -6.26
C LEU A 270 20.77 -4.15 -5.72
N SER A 271 20.51 -2.92 -5.38
CA SER A 271 19.19 -2.44 -4.98
C SER A 271 18.65 -1.45 -6.02
N ILE A 272 17.34 -1.52 -6.30
CA ILE A 272 16.66 -0.63 -7.24
C ILE A 272 15.53 0.09 -6.51
N GLY A 273 15.49 1.42 -6.63
CA GLY A 273 14.38 2.24 -6.16
C GLY A 273 13.72 2.94 -7.34
N VAL A 274 12.41 2.79 -7.52
CA VAL A 274 11.64 3.41 -8.60
C VAL A 274 10.53 4.28 -8.05
N GLY A 275 10.36 5.47 -8.65
CA GLY A 275 9.25 6.37 -8.40
C GLY A 275 8.46 6.65 -9.66
N VAL A 276 7.13 6.54 -9.59
CA VAL A 276 6.20 6.73 -10.71
C VAL A 276 4.84 7.25 -10.24
N GLY A 277 4.11 7.95 -11.11
CA GLY A 277 2.75 8.43 -10.83
C GLY A 277 2.68 9.69 -9.96
N GLY A 278 3.80 10.36 -9.70
CA GLY A 278 3.83 11.67 -9.06
C GLY A 278 3.36 12.79 -10.01
N LEU A 279 2.95 13.92 -9.43
CA LEU A 279 2.49 15.09 -10.20
C LEU A 279 3.61 15.77 -10.99
N THR A 280 4.86 15.58 -10.57
CA THR A 280 6.06 16.15 -11.22
C THR A 280 7.17 15.12 -11.29
N TYR A 281 8.14 15.31 -12.20
CA TYR A 281 9.33 14.45 -12.26
C TYR A 281 10.20 14.57 -11.00
N ALA A 282 10.22 15.73 -10.35
CA ALA A 282 10.90 15.89 -9.06
C ALA A 282 10.27 15.02 -7.98
N GLN A 283 8.93 14.93 -7.96
CA GLN A 283 8.23 14.04 -7.02
C GLN A 283 8.50 12.56 -7.33
N ASN A 284 8.56 12.16 -8.61
CA ASN A 284 8.98 10.81 -8.98
C ASN A 284 10.41 10.50 -8.51
N TYR A 285 11.31 11.48 -8.57
CA TYR A 285 12.67 11.33 -8.05
C TYR A 285 12.69 11.15 -6.53
N GLU A 286 11.89 11.92 -5.77
CA GLU A 286 11.76 11.74 -4.32
C GLU A 286 11.14 10.37 -3.97
N TYR A 287 10.17 9.89 -4.76
CA TYR A 287 9.66 8.53 -4.62
C TYR A 287 10.75 7.48 -4.88
N ALA A 288 11.57 7.64 -5.93
CA ALA A 288 12.69 6.76 -6.21
C ALA A 288 13.72 6.76 -5.08
N ARG A 289 13.99 7.93 -4.49
CA ARG A 289 14.89 8.09 -3.35
C ARG A 289 14.37 7.37 -2.11
N THR A 290 13.11 7.59 -1.78
CA THR A 290 12.45 6.83 -0.69
C THR A 290 12.52 5.32 -0.95
N SER A 291 12.27 4.90 -2.20
CA SER A 291 12.28 3.49 -2.59
C SER A 291 13.65 2.85 -2.44
N ILE A 292 14.73 3.54 -2.84
CA ILE A 292 16.09 3.00 -2.68
C ILE A 292 16.50 2.92 -1.22
N ASP A 293 16.11 3.92 -0.40
CA ASP A 293 16.36 3.89 1.05
C ASP A 293 15.62 2.72 1.71
N LEU A 294 14.37 2.46 1.30
CA LEU A 294 13.60 1.28 1.74
C LEU A 294 14.27 -0.03 1.31
N ALA A 295 14.76 -0.12 0.07
CA ALA A 295 15.45 -1.31 -0.42
C ALA A 295 16.71 -1.59 0.41
N LEU A 296 17.53 -0.57 0.64
CA LEU A 296 18.74 -0.67 1.44
C LEU A 296 18.46 -0.96 2.91
N GLY A 297 17.47 -0.29 3.51
CA GLY A 297 17.03 -0.51 4.89
C GLY A 297 16.44 -1.91 5.14
N ARG A 298 15.99 -2.59 4.09
CA ARG A 298 15.51 -4.00 4.13
C ARG A 298 16.62 -5.02 3.85
N GLY A 299 17.86 -4.56 3.68
CA GLY A 299 19.03 -5.42 3.50
C GLY A 299 19.58 -5.46 2.08
N GLY A 300 19.05 -4.70 1.16
CA GLY A 300 19.49 -4.69 -0.25
C GLY A 300 19.00 -5.90 -1.06
N ASP A 301 19.58 -6.08 -2.25
CA ASP A 301 19.26 -7.17 -3.19
C ASP A 301 17.76 -7.24 -3.54
N GLN A 302 17.15 -6.09 -3.75
CA GLN A 302 15.73 -5.99 -4.05
C GLN A 302 15.39 -4.72 -4.83
N ALA A 303 14.26 -4.75 -5.51
CA ALA A 303 13.67 -3.57 -6.12
C ALA A 303 12.43 -3.12 -5.34
N VAL A 304 12.28 -1.81 -5.19
CA VAL A 304 11.14 -1.17 -4.54
C VAL A 304 10.56 -0.15 -5.49
N VAL A 305 9.25 -0.21 -5.71
CA VAL A 305 8.50 0.73 -6.55
C VAL A 305 7.52 1.49 -5.68
N LYS A 306 7.62 2.83 -5.66
CA LYS A 306 6.70 3.72 -4.96
C LYS A 306 5.82 4.45 -5.96
N THR A 307 4.53 4.35 -5.74
CA THR A 307 3.49 5.13 -6.43
C THR A 307 2.80 6.07 -5.45
N LYS A 308 1.80 6.80 -5.94
CA LYS A 308 0.93 7.60 -5.08
C LYS A 308 0.05 6.73 -4.17
N GLU A 309 -0.29 5.52 -4.62
CA GLU A 309 -1.19 4.59 -3.95
C GLU A 309 -0.47 3.73 -2.90
N GLY A 310 0.85 3.48 -3.05
CA GLY A 310 1.58 2.62 -2.11
C GLY A 310 2.97 2.21 -2.60
N VAL A 311 3.54 1.22 -1.93
CA VAL A 311 4.88 0.69 -2.20
C VAL A 311 4.82 -0.81 -2.50
N SER A 312 5.49 -1.23 -3.58
CA SER A 312 5.62 -2.63 -3.98
C SER A 312 7.06 -3.09 -3.87
N TYR A 313 7.27 -4.36 -3.48
CA TYR A 313 8.60 -4.94 -3.24
C TYR A 313 8.82 -6.16 -4.15
N TYR A 314 10.03 -6.26 -4.74
CA TYR A 314 10.44 -7.33 -5.65
C TYR A 314 11.84 -7.83 -5.28
N GLY A 315 12.09 -9.12 -5.28
CA GLY A 315 13.38 -9.71 -4.89
C GLY A 315 13.51 -9.93 -3.38
N GLY A 316 14.74 -9.84 -2.85
CA GLY A 316 15.04 -10.04 -1.43
C GLY A 316 15.02 -11.51 -0.99
N LYS A 317 15.25 -12.45 -1.94
CA LYS A 317 15.27 -13.90 -1.70
C LYS A 317 16.67 -14.44 -1.40
N SER A 318 17.71 -13.63 -1.57
CA SER A 318 19.08 -14.12 -1.42
C SER A 318 19.38 -14.50 0.01
N GLN A 319 20.05 -15.64 0.15
CA GLN A 319 20.68 -16.07 1.40
C GLN A 319 21.60 -14.95 1.91
N ARG A 320 21.59 -14.75 3.21
CA ARG A 320 22.36 -13.73 3.89
C ARG A 320 23.84 -13.87 3.59
N VAL A 321 24.38 -12.99 2.77
CA VAL A 321 25.84 -12.81 2.67
C VAL A 321 26.20 -11.84 3.77
N GLU A 322 26.98 -12.30 4.73
CA GLU A 322 27.50 -11.49 5.84
C GLU A 322 28.41 -10.42 5.27
N LYS A 323 27.99 -9.15 5.35
CA LYS A 323 28.82 -8.01 4.92
C LYS A 323 29.87 -7.73 5.99
N ASN A 324 31.13 -7.54 5.57
CA ASN A 324 32.18 -7.12 6.49
C ASN A 324 32.04 -5.62 6.81
N THR A 325 31.21 -5.29 7.81
CA THR A 325 30.77 -3.92 8.11
C THR A 325 31.62 -3.22 9.17
N ARG A 326 32.82 -3.74 9.54
CA ARG A 326 33.72 -3.11 10.55
C ARG A 326 33.99 -1.64 10.26
N VAL A 327 34.15 -1.27 8.98
CA VAL A 327 34.34 0.13 8.58
C VAL A 327 33.09 0.96 8.86
N LYS A 328 31.90 0.41 8.55
CA LYS A 328 30.62 1.07 8.80
C LYS A 328 30.38 1.26 10.30
N ALA A 329 30.61 0.23 11.10
CA ALA A 329 30.50 0.29 12.56
C ALA A 329 31.43 1.37 13.15
N ARG A 330 32.69 1.44 12.68
CA ARG A 330 33.65 2.46 13.12
C ARG A 330 33.19 3.88 12.78
N VAL A 331 32.73 4.11 11.56
CA VAL A 331 32.22 5.43 11.12
C VAL A 331 31.01 5.84 11.96
N LYS A 332 30.08 4.91 12.18
CA LYS A 332 28.89 5.16 13.00
C LYS A 332 29.24 5.40 14.47
N ALA A 333 30.23 4.67 15.02
CA ALA A 333 30.74 4.89 16.37
C ALA A 333 31.32 6.30 16.54
N HIS A 334 32.13 6.77 15.60
CA HIS A 334 32.65 8.14 15.64
C HIS A 334 31.55 9.19 15.57
N ALA A 335 30.58 9.03 14.66
CA ALA A 335 29.45 9.94 14.55
C ALA A 335 28.58 9.96 15.83
N LEU A 336 28.30 8.79 16.43
CA LEU A 336 27.60 8.68 17.70
C LEU A 336 28.35 9.36 18.83
N LYS A 337 29.67 9.12 18.94
CA LYS A 337 30.55 9.77 19.93
C LYS A 337 30.46 11.30 19.84
N GLU A 338 30.56 11.87 18.64
CA GLU A 338 30.46 13.32 18.42
C GLU A 338 29.08 13.86 18.82
N LEU A 339 27.99 13.18 18.41
CA LEU A 339 26.63 13.59 18.77
C LEU A 339 26.41 13.57 20.27
N ILE A 340 26.83 12.52 20.98
CA ILE A 340 26.69 12.42 22.43
C ILE A 340 27.59 13.46 23.14
N SER A 341 28.84 13.62 22.70
CA SER A 341 29.80 14.53 23.33
C SER A 341 29.36 16.00 23.30
N THR A 342 28.55 16.39 22.33
CA THR A 342 28.03 17.76 22.18
C THR A 342 26.74 18.03 22.96
N ARG A 343 26.22 17.05 23.70
CA ARG A 343 24.97 17.15 24.48
C ARG A 343 25.22 16.93 25.96
N ASP A 344 24.33 17.47 26.78
CA ASP A 344 24.47 17.34 28.24
C ASP A 344 23.86 16.03 28.73
N ARG A 345 22.82 15.56 28.07
CA ARG A 345 22.04 14.38 28.48
C ARG A 345 21.74 13.48 27.28
N VAL A 346 21.67 12.18 27.56
CA VAL A 346 21.26 11.15 26.61
C VAL A 346 20.00 10.47 27.15
N LEU A 347 18.93 10.49 26.37
CA LEU A 347 17.74 9.68 26.62
C LEU A 347 17.79 8.48 25.69
N VAL A 348 17.59 7.27 26.22
CA VAL A 348 17.57 6.05 25.42
C VAL A 348 16.20 5.42 25.54
N MET A 349 15.55 5.12 24.43
CA MET A 349 14.28 4.39 24.42
C MET A 349 14.28 3.29 23.37
N GLY A 350 13.56 2.22 23.64
CA GLY A 350 13.27 1.15 22.69
C GLY A 350 11.82 1.18 22.21
N HIS A 351 11.28 0.00 21.91
CA HIS A 351 9.88 -0.19 21.57
C HIS A 351 9.00 -0.34 22.84
N ARG A 352 7.67 -0.05 22.68
CA ARG A 352 6.68 -0.03 23.79
C ARG A 352 6.55 -1.35 24.57
N MET A 353 6.85 -2.48 23.94
CA MET A 353 6.87 -3.79 24.62
C MET A 353 8.33 -4.23 24.77
N PRO A 354 9.09 -3.66 25.73
CA PRO A 354 10.52 -3.83 25.81
C PRO A 354 10.90 -5.29 26.02
N ASP A 355 11.92 -5.72 25.32
CA ASP A 355 12.51 -7.05 25.43
C ASP A 355 13.98 -6.98 25.86
N VAL A 356 14.64 -8.12 25.83
CA VAL A 356 16.01 -8.26 26.30
C VAL A 356 17.02 -7.57 25.39
N ASP A 357 16.77 -7.55 24.07
CA ASP A 357 17.66 -6.90 23.11
C ASP A 357 17.55 -5.38 23.21
N SER A 358 16.33 -4.87 23.20
CA SER A 358 16.06 -3.45 23.38
C SER A 358 16.66 -2.89 24.67
N PHE A 359 16.46 -3.58 25.80
CA PHE A 359 17.00 -3.18 27.11
C PHE A 359 18.53 -3.28 27.15
N GLY A 360 19.11 -4.40 26.69
CA GLY A 360 20.56 -4.60 26.64
C GLY A 360 21.25 -3.55 25.77
N ALA A 361 20.70 -3.23 24.60
CA ALA A 361 21.20 -2.17 23.73
C ALA A 361 21.14 -0.80 24.42
N ALA A 362 20.03 -0.51 25.14
CA ALA A 362 19.90 0.73 25.89
C ALA A 362 20.95 0.85 27.00
N VAL A 363 21.24 -0.24 27.75
CA VAL A 363 22.33 -0.29 28.74
C VAL A 363 23.67 0.01 28.06
N GLY A 364 23.97 -0.59 26.91
CA GLY A 364 25.19 -0.34 26.16
C GLY A 364 25.35 1.13 25.74
N ILE A 365 24.30 1.78 25.29
CA ILE A 365 24.33 3.23 24.97
C ILE A 365 24.55 4.08 26.25
N CYS A 366 23.94 3.70 27.38
CA CYS A 366 24.21 4.37 28.65
C CYS A 366 25.68 4.26 29.04
N CYS A 367 26.33 3.10 28.80
CA CYS A 367 27.76 2.93 29.05
C CYS A 367 28.60 3.86 28.18
N ILE A 368 28.25 4.01 26.89
CA ILE A 368 28.90 4.96 25.96
C ILE A 368 28.76 6.39 26.51
N ALA A 369 27.54 6.82 26.84
CA ALA A 369 27.30 8.16 27.37
C ALA A 369 28.06 8.45 28.66
N LYS A 370 28.04 7.52 29.62
CA LYS A 370 28.80 7.62 30.90
C LYS A 370 30.30 7.71 30.65
N SER A 371 30.86 6.93 29.72
CA SER A 371 32.30 6.98 29.38
C SER A 371 32.72 8.33 28.80
N LEU A 372 31.77 9.07 28.18
CA LEU A 372 31.94 10.40 27.65
C LEU A 372 31.59 11.51 28.67
N GLY A 373 31.36 11.15 29.94
CA GLY A 373 31.01 12.10 31.00
C GLY A 373 29.63 12.71 30.88
N ARG A 374 28.68 11.99 30.25
CA ARG A 374 27.30 12.46 30.06
C ARG A 374 26.32 11.68 30.90
N THR A 375 25.28 12.38 31.39
CA THR A 375 24.15 11.74 32.09
C THR A 375 23.31 10.96 31.07
N ALA A 376 22.95 9.72 31.39
CA ALA A 376 22.12 8.88 30.53
C ALA A 376 20.98 8.24 31.30
N ASN A 377 19.78 8.24 30.71
CA ASN A 377 18.60 7.62 31.30
C ASN A 377 17.92 6.73 30.23
N ILE A 378 17.44 5.57 30.69
CA ILE A 378 16.64 4.65 29.88
C ILE A 378 15.17 4.94 30.16
N VAL A 379 14.40 5.21 29.10
CA VAL A 379 12.95 5.43 29.18
C VAL A 379 12.27 4.07 29.16
N LEU A 380 11.59 3.73 30.26
CA LEU A 380 10.96 2.44 30.46
C LEU A 380 9.75 2.61 31.37
N ASN A 381 8.53 2.45 30.81
CA ASN A 381 7.28 2.64 31.57
C ASN A 381 6.87 1.37 32.31
N GLU A 382 6.97 0.21 31.67
CA GLU A 382 6.60 -1.09 32.23
C GLU A 382 7.71 -2.10 32.00
N VAL A 383 7.93 -2.97 33.02
CA VAL A 383 8.88 -4.06 32.92
C VAL A 383 8.11 -5.37 32.79
N PRO A 384 8.08 -5.99 31.59
CA PRO A 384 7.42 -7.27 31.45
C PRO A 384 8.11 -8.37 32.23
N PRO A 385 7.39 -9.43 32.65
CA PRO A 385 7.97 -10.53 33.46
C PRO A 385 9.20 -11.18 32.84
N SER A 386 9.25 -11.29 31.49
CA SER A 386 10.39 -11.85 30.77
C SER A 386 11.66 -11.01 30.86
N LEU A 387 11.53 -9.70 30.99
CA LEU A 387 12.66 -8.76 31.10
C LEU A 387 13.09 -8.52 32.53
N LYS A 388 12.20 -8.72 33.49
CA LYS A 388 12.42 -8.40 34.91
C LYS A 388 13.73 -8.97 35.50
N PRO A 389 14.11 -10.24 35.28
CA PRO A 389 15.36 -10.78 35.84
C PRO A 389 16.60 -10.00 35.38
N MET A 390 16.61 -9.50 34.15
CA MET A 390 17.74 -8.71 33.63
C MET A 390 17.74 -7.29 34.18
N VAL A 391 16.58 -6.66 34.29
CA VAL A 391 16.45 -5.32 34.90
C VAL A 391 16.90 -5.36 36.36
N ASP A 392 16.42 -6.33 37.15
CA ASP A 392 16.80 -6.49 38.57
C ASP A 392 18.33 -6.69 38.69
N HIS A 393 18.92 -7.57 37.86
CA HIS A 393 20.37 -7.81 37.84
C HIS A 393 21.18 -6.55 37.46
N PHE A 394 20.73 -5.76 36.51
CA PHE A 394 21.36 -4.51 36.15
C PHE A 394 21.26 -3.48 37.28
N MET A 395 20.08 -3.32 37.88
CA MET A 395 19.83 -2.35 38.95
C MET A 395 20.63 -2.65 40.23
N GLU A 396 20.92 -3.92 40.56
CA GLU A 396 21.82 -4.30 41.67
C GLU A 396 23.24 -3.74 41.51
N SER A 397 23.67 -3.43 40.28
CA SER A 397 25.02 -2.92 39.97
C SER A 397 25.09 -1.40 39.78
N VAL A 398 23.96 -0.72 39.86
CA VAL A 398 23.87 0.73 39.66
C VAL A 398 24.21 1.47 40.96
N ASP A 399 25.37 2.12 40.96
CA ASP A 399 25.89 2.93 42.08
C ASP A 399 25.72 4.43 41.76
N THR A 400 24.49 4.92 41.51
CA THR A 400 24.26 6.34 41.23
C THR A 400 23.04 6.85 41.97
N GLU A 401 23.12 8.09 42.50
CA GLU A 401 21.97 8.78 43.11
C GLU A 401 20.92 9.20 42.07
N ASP A 402 21.36 9.42 40.80
CA ASP A 402 20.46 9.76 39.71
C ASP A 402 19.75 8.51 39.14
N PRO A 403 18.43 8.56 38.94
CA PRO A 403 17.68 7.41 38.41
C PRO A 403 18.11 7.09 36.96
N VAL A 404 18.57 5.85 36.74
CA VAL A 404 18.94 5.37 35.39
C VAL A 404 17.70 5.02 34.57
N LEU A 405 16.69 4.44 35.23
CA LEU A 405 15.39 4.13 34.63
C LEU A 405 14.39 5.25 34.93
N ILE A 406 13.74 5.78 33.93
CA ILE A 406 12.75 6.88 34.05
C ILE A 406 11.50 6.59 33.22
N SER A 407 10.38 7.14 33.67
CA SER A 407 9.13 7.07 32.91
C SER A 407 9.13 8.04 31.73
N SER A 408 8.21 7.85 30.76
CA SER A 408 7.99 8.78 29.66
C SER A 408 7.71 10.21 30.15
N SER A 409 6.94 10.38 31.23
CA SER A 409 6.64 11.71 31.79
C SER A 409 7.91 12.42 32.29
N GLN A 410 8.79 11.72 33.00
CA GLN A 410 10.08 12.27 33.44
C GLN A 410 11.02 12.54 32.26
N ALA A 411 11.02 11.67 31.24
CA ALA A 411 11.83 11.87 30.03
C ALA A 411 11.40 13.12 29.25
N MET A 412 10.10 13.44 29.22
CA MET A 412 9.58 14.65 28.60
C MET A 412 10.06 15.94 29.28
N GLU A 413 10.29 15.90 30.59
CA GLU A 413 10.87 17.04 31.33
C GLU A 413 12.34 17.29 30.96
N TYR A 414 13.07 16.23 30.61
CA TYR A 414 14.48 16.30 30.20
C TYR A 414 14.67 16.53 28.70
N ALA A 415 13.61 16.38 27.90
CA ALA A 415 13.68 16.54 26.46
C ALA A 415 13.93 18.00 26.06
N GLY A 416 14.82 18.22 25.10
CA GLY A 416 15.13 19.55 24.62
C GLY A 416 16.32 19.61 23.64
N ASN A 417 16.79 20.82 23.38
CA ASN A 417 17.86 21.07 22.42
C ASN A 417 19.23 20.48 22.83
N ASN A 418 19.48 20.33 24.14
CA ASN A 418 20.73 19.79 24.69
C ASN A 418 20.64 18.29 25.00
N THR A 419 19.55 17.66 24.59
CA THR A 419 19.34 16.23 24.78
C THR A 419 19.58 15.48 23.48
N CYS A 420 20.34 14.37 23.53
CA CYS A 420 20.43 13.39 22.46
C CYS A 420 19.45 12.25 22.76
N LEU A 421 18.50 12.02 21.88
CA LEU A 421 17.61 10.87 21.94
C LEU A 421 18.20 9.74 21.13
N VAL A 422 18.46 8.59 21.75
CA VAL A 422 18.89 7.38 21.07
C VAL A 422 17.77 6.37 21.11
N VAL A 423 17.30 5.98 19.94
CA VAL A 423 16.27 4.97 19.76
C VAL A 423 16.96 3.67 19.38
N VAL A 424 16.71 2.62 20.15
CA VAL A 424 17.33 1.30 19.96
C VAL A 424 16.27 0.25 19.68
N ASP A 425 16.59 -0.67 18.79
CA ASP A 425 15.81 -1.86 18.48
C ASP A 425 14.40 -1.57 17.92
N VAL A 426 14.20 -0.38 17.38
CA VAL A 426 12.98 0.04 16.70
C VAL A 426 13.26 1.20 15.75
N ASN A 427 12.65 1.15 14.55
CA ASN A 427 12.72 2.25 13.60
C ASN A 427 11.35 2.87 13.26
N LYS A 428 10.24 2.33 13.81
CA LYS A 428 8.88 2.83 13.60
C LYS A 428 8.46 3.77 14.74
N PRO A 429 8.09 5.04 14.42
CA PRO A 429 7.65 6.00 15.42
C PRO A 429 6.48 5.54 16.29
N SER A 430 5.48 4.89 15.69
CA SER A 430 4.21 4.53 16.35
C SER A 430 4.37 3.49 17.46
N ILE A 431 5.43 2.68 17.44
CA ILE A 431 5.68 1.62 18.42
C ILE A 431 6.86 1.90 19.35
N THR A 432 7.46 3.10 19.30
CA THR A 432 8.48 3.51 20.29
C THR A 432 7.88 3.66 21.68
N GLU A 433 8.71 3.56 22.72
CA GLU A 433 8.28 3.68 24.12
C GLU A 433 7.64 5.03 24.45
N CYS A 434 8.12 6.12 23.83
CA CYS A 434 7.60 7.47 23.98
C CYS A 434 7.68 8.23 22.65
N PRO A 435 6.66 8.13 21.75
CA PRO A 435 6.66 8.79 20.44
C PRO A 435 6.77 10.32 20.50
N GLU A 436 6.33 10.94 21.59
CA GLU A 436 6.36 12.37 21.81
C GLU A 436 7.80 12.92 21.84
N LEU A 437 8.75 12.17 22.36
CA LEU A 437 10.18 12.52 22.40
C LEU A 437 10.77 12.78 21.01
N LEU A 438 10.29 12.06 19.99
CA LEU A 438 10.73 12.24 18.60
C LEU A 438 10.41 13.64 18.06
N LYS A 439 9.41 14.32 18.63
CA LYS A 439 9.03 15.68 18.24
C LYS A 439 9.74 16.75 19.03
N GLN A 440 10.18 16.44 20.25
CA GLN A 440 10.82 17.41 21.16
C GLN A 440 12.35 17.44 21.02
N CYS A 441 12.97 16.29 20.74
CA CYS A 441 14.42 16.20 20.59
C CYS A 441 14.84 16.54 19.16
N ARG A 442 15.85 17.39 19.00
CA ARG A 442 16.42 17.73 17.68
C ARG A 442 17.52 16.77 17.25
N SER A 443 18.23 16.17 18.18
CA SER A 443 19.28 15.22 17.91
C SER A 443 18.77 13.82 18.17
N ILE A 444 18.44 13.10 17.11
CA ILE A 444 17.88 11.76 17.17
C ILE A 444 18.83 10.79 16.49
N VAL A 445 19.15 9.70 17.20
CA VAL A 445 19.94 8.58 16.69
C VAL A 445 19.07 7.33 16.70
N VAL A 446 19.11 6.57 15.61
CA VAL A 446 18.39 5.29 15.51
C VAL A 446 19.41 4.17 15.26
N LEU A 447 19.42 3.16 16.14
CA LEU A 447 20.18 1.91 15.97
C LEU A 447 19.19 0.75 16.01
N ASP A 448 19.07 0.02 14.88
CA ASP A 448 18.07 -1.03 14.76
C ASP A 448 18.51 -2.13 13.79
N HIS A 449 18.16 -3.38 14.08
CA HIS A 449 18.42 -4.51 13.19
C HIS A 449 17.17 -4.98 12.45
N HIS A 450 16.02 -4.35 12.66
CA HIS A 450 14.79 -4.65 11.97
C HIS A 450 14.78 -4.04 10.57
N ARG A 451 14.04 -4.68 9.65
CA ARG A 451 13.85 -4.14 8.30
C ARG A 451 13.01 -2.87 8.35
N GLN A 452 13.46 -1.85 7.64
CA GLN A 452 12.73 -0.59 7.51
C GLN A 452 11.46 -0.80 6.67
N GLY A 453 10.31 -0.30 7.17
CA GLY A 453 9.03 -0.32 6.47
C GLY A 453 8.69 1.05 5.88
N GLU A 454 7.41 1.22 5.50
CA GLU A 454 6.89 2.52 5.00
C GLU A 454 6.91 3.59 6.09
N GLU A 455 6.58 3.19 7.33
CA GLU A 455 6.67 4.04 8.50
C GLU A 455 8.04 3.90 9.14
N TYR A 456 8.80 4.99 9.20
CA TYR A 456 10.11 5.04 9.85
C TYR A 456 10.41 6.43 10.41
N ILE A 457 11.41 6.54 11.29
CA ILE A 457 11.85 7.81 11.90
C ILE A 457 12.65 8.62 10.86
N GLU A 458 11.96 9.54 10.17
CA GLU A 458 12.54 10.31 9.06
C GLU A 458 13.53 11.40 9.50
N ASN A 459 13.38 11.97 10.71
CA ASN A 459 14.16 13.09 11.22
C ASN A 459 15.40 12.65 12.04
N ALA A 460 15.86 11.41 11.85
CA ALA A 460 17.07 10.92 12.53
C ALA A 460 18.32 11.66 12.03
N THR A 461 19.08 12.24 12.97
CA THR A 461 20.39 12.86 12.69
C THR A 461 21.44 11.79 12.32
N LEU A 462 21.35 10.62 12.94
CA LEU A 462 22.15 9.44 12.65
C LEU A 462 21.23 8.22 12.60
N SER A 463 21.21 7.54 11.47
CA SER A 463 20.52 6.26 11.32
C SER A 463 21.55 5.15 11.06
N TYR A 464 21.52 4.10 11.88
CA TYR A 464 22.31 2.89 11.71
C TYR A 464 21.37 1.70 11.76
N ILE A 465 20.85 1.31 10.59
CA ILE A 465 19.97 0.17 10.42
C ILE A 465 20.74 -0.93 9.72
N GLU A 466 20.77 -2.13 10.32
CA GLU A 466 21.54 -3.26 9.82
C GLU A 466 20.77 -4.56 9.96
N SER A 467 19.91 -4.85 8.99
CA SER A 467 19.02 -6.03 9.02
C SER A 467 19.74 -7.40 8.97
N TYR A 468 21.06 -7.40 8.76
CA TYR A 468 21.90 -8.60 8.82
C TYR A 468 22.48 -8.88 10.20
N ALA A 469 22.47 -7.91 11.10
CA ALA A 469 22.87 -8.13 12.49
C ALA A 469 21.87 -9.08 13.17
N SER A 470 22.36 -9.92 14.07
CA SER A 470 21.51 -10.83 14.84
C SER A 470 20.61 -10.09 15.84
N SER A 471 21.11 -8.96 16.35
CA SER A 471 20.46 -8.14 17.37
C SER A 471 20.99 -6.71 17.38
N THR A 472 20.27 -5.80 17.98
CA THR A 472 20.74 -4.43 18.24
C THR A 472 21.88 -4.44 19.27
N CYS A 473 21.88 -5.38 20.21
CA CYS A 473 22.98 -5.59 21.15
C CYS A 473 24.29 -5.96 20.46
N GLU A 474 24.28 -6.74 19.38
CA GLU A 474 25.45 -7.00 18.54
C GLU A 474 26.00 -5.68 17.99
N MET A 475 25.14 -4.86 17.35
CA MET A 475 25.52 -3.58 16.74
C MET A 475 26.11 -2.60 17.78
N VAL A 476 25.47 -2.48 18.93
CA VAL A 476 25.96 -1.63 20.02
C VAL A 476 27.29 -2.15 20.57
N THR A 477 27.47 -3.47 20.67
CA THR A 477 28.74 -4.08 21.09
C THR A 477 29.86 -3.77 20.08
N GLU A 478 29.60 -3.80 18.79
CA GLU A 478 30.58 -3.39 17.78
C GLU A 478 30.95 -1.91 17.89
N VAL A 479 29.95 -1.03 18.09
CA VAL A 479 30.18 0.41 18.32
C VAL A 479 31.06 0.65 19.55
N ILE A 480 30.78 -0.04 20.65
CA ILE A 480 31.54 0.06 21.92
C ILE A 480 33.03 -0.19 21.69
N GLN A 481 33.42 -1.13 20.83
CA GLN A 481 34.82 -1.46 20.55
C GLN A 481 35.61 -0.29 19.95
N TYR A 482 34.93 0.73 19.39
CA TYR A 482 35.53 1.93 18.80
C TYR A 482 35.43 3.17 19.72
N ILE A 483 34.95 3.02 20.95
CA ILE A 483 34.92 4.09 21.96
C ILE A 483 36.11 3.97 22.88
N ASP A 484 37.06 4.86 22.73
CA ASP A 484 38.30 4.82 23.54
C ASP A 484 38.01 4.97 25.03
N GLY A 485 38.64 4.13 25.85
CA GLY A 485 38.58 4.21 27.29
C GLY A 485 37.32 3.61 27.93
N LEU A 486 36.34 3.17 27.14
CA LEU A 486 35.16 2.50 27.68
C LEU A 486 35.53 1.11 28.23
N ARG A 487 35.08 0.83 29.44
CA ARG A 487 35.16 -0.50 30.07
C ARG A 487 33.80 -0.88 30.60
N LEU A 488 33.27 -1.98 30.12
CA LEU A 488 31.99 -2.54 30.59
C LEU A 488 32.19 -3.19 31.97
N LYS A 489 31.24 -3.02 32.88
CA LYS A 489 31.08 -3.86 34.05
C LYS A 489 30.55 -5.24 33.64
N GLY A 490 30.77 -6.27 34.46
CA GLY A 490 30.27 -7.62 34.15
C GLY A 490 28.74 -7.68 33.95
N THR A 491 27.99 -6.94 34.75
CA THR A 491 26.51 -6.82 34.61
C THR A 491 26.06 -6.14 33.34
N GLU A 492 26.78 -5.09 32.89
CA GLU A 492 26.51 -4.39 31.63
C GLU A 492 26.82 -5.30 30.42
N ALA A 493 27.93 -6.06 30.54
CA ALA A 493 28.29 -7.06 29.54
C ALA A 493 27.28 -8.23 29.49
N ASP A 494 26.69 -8.63 30.63
CA ASP A 494 25.62 -9.63 30.71
C ASP A 494 24.35 -9.16 29.98
N CYS A 495 23.96 -7.89 30.14
CA CYS A 495 22.79 -7.33 29.47
C CYS A 495 22.95 -7.38 27.95
N LEU A 496 24.08 -6.92 27.41
CA LEU A 496 24.35 -6.98 25.96
C LEU A 496 24.46 -8.42 25.47
N TYR A 497 25.12 -9.31 26.22
CA TYR A 497 25.23 -10.71 25.85
C TYR A 497 23.87 -11.41 25.86
N GLY A 498 23.01 -11.08 26.84
CA GLY A 498 21.65 -11.61 26.94
C GLY A 498 20.80 -11.24 25.73
N GLY A 499 20.85 -9.99 25.23
CA GLY A 499 20.16 -9.57 24.00
C GLY A 499 20.61 -10.39 22.79
N ILE A 500 21.92 -10.54 22.60
CA ILE A 500 22.47 -11.39 21.52
C ILE A 500 21.95 -12.83 21.62
N VAL A 501 21.98 -13.43 22.81
CA VAL A 501 21.58 -14.84 23.03
C VAL A 501 20.10 -15.05 22.74
N ILE A 502 19.24 -14.16 23.20
CA ILE A 502 17.79 -14.30 23.04
C ILE A 502 17.41 -14.12 21.56
N ASP A 503 17.87 -13.06 20.92
CA ASP A 503 17.51 -12.75 19.53
C ASP A 503 18.10 -13.72 18.51
N SER A 504 19.28 -14.25 18.78
CA SER A 504 19.91 -15.30 17.97
C SER A 504 19.41 -16.71 18.30
N ASN A 505 18.44 -16.86 19.19
CA ASN A 505 17.99 -18.15 19.69
C ASN A 505 19.18 -19.08 20.08
N ASN A 506 19.99 -18.60 21.00
CA ASN A 506 21.23 -19.29 21.42
C ASN A 506 22.21 -19.57 20.28
N PHE A 507 22.42 -18.58 19.38
CA PHE A 507 23.29 -18.64 18.19
C PHE A 507 22.85 -19.67 17.13
N THR A 508 21.61 -20.12 17.17
CA THR A 508 21.05 -21.04 16.18
C THR A 508 20.36 -20.31 15.01
N ALA A 509 19.93 -19.09 15.21
CA ALA A 509 19.24 -18.28 14.22
C ALA A 509 19.95 -16.93 14.04
N LYS A 510 20.07 -16.46 12.79
CA LYS A 510 20.65 -15.15 12.42
C LYS A 510 22.09 -14.90 12.93
N ALA A 511 22.80 -15.89 13.50
CA ALA A 511 24.14 -15.69 14.00
C ALA A 511 25.20 -15.81 12.89
N GLY A 512 25.92 -14.73 12.64
CA GLY A 512 27.06 -14.67 11.72
C GLY A 512 28.39 -14.57 12.47
N VAL A 513 29.51 -14.41 11.73
CA VAL A 513 30.84 -14.23 12.34
C VAL A 513 30.87 -13.04 13.30
N ARG A 514 30.22 -11.93 12.94
CA ARG A 514 30.11 -10.72 13.77
C ARG A 514 29.43 -10.98 15.10
N THR A 515 28.38 -11.79 15.10
CA THR A 515 27.67 -12.18 16.34
C THR A 515 28.59 -12.91 17.31
N PHE A 516 29.39 -13.86 16.80
CA PHE A 516 30.37 -14.58 17.61
C PHE A 516 31.51 -13.68 18.06
N GLU A 517 31.99 -12.74 17.23
CA GLU A 517 33.00 -11.75 17.62
C GLU A 517 32.51 -10.82 18.73
N ALA A 518 31.26 -10.31 18.63
CA ALA A 518 30.60 -9.51 19.65
C ALA A 518 30.46 -10.30 20.98
N ALA A 519 29.98 -11.53 20.90
CA ALA A 519 29.85 -12.41 22.05
C ALA A 519 31.20 -12.69 22.69
N ALA A 520 32.26 -12.95 21.92
CA ALA A 520 33.63 -13.14 22.42
C ALA A 520 34.19 -11.87 23.07
N TYR A 521 33.89 -10.69 22.54
CA TYR A 521 34.27 -9.41 23.15
C TYR A 521 33.58 -9.24 24.50
N LEU A 522 32.28 -9.45 24.59
CA LEU A 522 31.49 -9.35 25.83
C LEU A 522 31.97 -10.37 26.89
N ARG A 523 32.29 -11.59 26.46
CA ARG A 523 32.87 -12.60 27.36
C ARG A 523 34.21 -12.14 27.95
N ARG A 524 35.08 -11.51 27.15
CA ARG A 524 36.35 -10.91 27.64
C ARG A 524 36.08 -9.71 28.57
N SER A 525 34.99 -8.98 28.35
CA SER A 525 34.57 -7.83 29.16
C SER A 525 33.91 -8.23 30.49
N GLY A 526 33.70 -9.53 30.77
CA GLY A 526 33.19 -10.03 32.03
C GLY A 526 31.77 -10.61 31.99
N ALA A 527 31.18 -10.77 30.80
CA ALA A 527 29.90 -11.47 30.70
C ALA A 527 30.00 -12.93 31.17
N ASP A 528 29.01 -13.37 31.93
CA ASP A 528 28.93 -14.74 32.44
C ASP A 528 27.76 -15.51 31.80
N VAL A 529 28.13 -16.42 30.89
CA VAL A 529 27.19 -17.26 30.15
C VAL A 529 26.24 -18.05 31.05
N LEU A 530 26.72 -18.56 32.17
CA LEU A 530 25.90 -19.31 33.13
C LEU A 530 24.92 -18.40 33.86
N ARG A 531 25.36 -17.20 34.24
CA ARG A 531 24.52 -16.22 34.93
C ARG A 531 23.39 -15.77 33.99
N VAL A 532 23.69 -15.39 32.73
CA VAL A 532 22.71 -15.03 31.74
C VAL A 532 21.74 -16.18 31.46
N ARG A 533 22.24 -17.41 31.26
CA ARG A 533 21.37 -18.59 31.07
C ARG A 533 20.44 -18.85 32.25
N LYS A 534 20.87 -18.58 33.48
CA LYS A 534 20.02 -18.75 34.68
C LYS A 534 18.88 -17.73 34.73
N MET A 535 19.07 -16.50 34.23
CA MET A 535 18.04 -15.46 34.20
C MET A 535 16.88 -15.84 33.31
N PHE A 536 17.15 -16.56 32.21
CA PHE A 536 16.16 -16.91 31.20
C PHE A 536 15.71 -18.39 31.26
N ARG A 537 15.74 -18.98 32.45
CA ARG A 537 15.13 -20.29 32.67
C ARG A 537 13.61 -20.16 32.66
N ASP A 538 12.96 -21.08 31.98
CA ASP A 538 11.50 -21.18 32.01
C ASP A 538 11.04 -21.50 33.45
N ASP A 539 9.89 -20.95 33.81
CA ASP A 539 9.14 -21.42 34.99
C ASP A 539 8.67 -22.86 34.75
N VAL A 540 8.49 -23.61 35.84
CA VAL A 540 8.05 -25.02 35.77
C VAL A 540 6.68 -25.14 35.04
N THR A 541 5.78 -24.20 35.26
CA THR A 541 4.45 -24.16 34.63
C THR A 541 4.60 -23.94 33.14
N ASP A 542 5.35 -22.90 32.74
CA ASP A 542 5.57 -22.57 31.32
C ASP A 542 6.32 -23.69 30.60
N TYR A 543 7.30 -24.34 31.26
CA TYR A 543 8.01 -25.49 30.70
C TYR A 543 7.06 -26.68 30.44
N ARG A 544 6.11 -26.94 31.37
CA ARG A 544 5.11 -28.01 31.20
C ARG A 544 4.17 -27.72 30.06
N ILE A 545 3.62 -26.50 29.99
CA ILE A 545 2.73 -26.06 28.90
C ILE A 545 3.44 -26.20 27.54
N LYS A 546 4.71 -25.76 27.47
CA LYS A 546 5.54 -25.90 26.27
C LYS A 546 5.70 -27.36 25.85
N ALA A 547 6.04 -28.25 26.80
CA ALA A 547 6.21 -29.67 26.52
C ALA A 547 4.90 -30.33 26.05
N GLU A 548 3.77 -30.01 26.67
CA GLU A 548 2.44 -30.49 26.25
C GLU A 548 2.08 -29.99 24.85
N THR A 549 2.33 -28.71 24.55
CA THR A 549 2.13 -28.12 23.22
C THR A 549 2.94 -28.88 22.16
N ILE A 550 4.20 -29.17 22.41
CA ILE A 550 5.07 -29.91 21.51
C ILE A 550 4.54 -31.34 21.28
N SER A 551 4.12 -32.02 22.37
CA SER A 551 3.63 -33.39 22.30
C SER A 551 2.32 -33.56 21.51
N ARG A 552 1.50 -32.51 21.42
CA ARG A 552 0.22 -32.49 20.69
C ARG A 552 0.36 -32.06 19.22
N ALA A 553 1.57 -31.80 18.74
CA ALA A 553 1.78 -31.27 17.39
C ALA A 553 1.34 -32.27 16.32
N GLU A 554 0.53 -31.80 15.37
CA GLU A 554 0.13 -32.52 14.17
C GLU A 554 1.11 -32.18 13.02
N ILE A 555 1.54 -33.19 12.28
CA ILE A 555 2.36 -33.00 11.09
C ILE A 555 1.48 -32.90 9.85
N PHE A 556 1.49 -31.74 9.21
CA PHE A 556 0.70 -31.45 8.01
C PHE A 556 1.60 -31.45 6.76
N LYS A 557 1.18 -32.17 5.71
CA LYS A 557 1.92 -32.29 4.43
C LYS A 557 3.38 -32.71 4.61
N ASP A 558 3.70 -33.50 5.62
CA ASP A 558 5.04 -34.03 5.95
C ASP A 558 6.15 -32.96 6.15
N ALA A 559 5.78 -31.68 6.24
CA ALA A 559 6.72 -30.57 6.33
C ALA A 559 6.34 -29.49 7.37
N PHE A 560 5.08 -29.44 7.77
CA PHE A 560 4.56 -28.39 8.67
C PHE A 560 4.12 -29.00 10.00
N ALA A 561 4.65 -28.47 11.11
CA ALA A 561 4.16 -28.81 12.45
C ALA A 561 3.12 -27.78 12.89
N ILE A 562 1.91 -28.22 13.20
CA ILE A 562 0.83 -27.36 13.69
C ILE A 562 0.43 -27.84 15.09
N SER A 563 0.39 -26.93 16.07
CA SER A 563 -0.02 -27.26 17.43
C SER A 563 -0.86 -26.15 18.05
N VAL A 564 -1.56 -26.51 19.13
CA VAL A 564 -2.33 -25.57 19.94
C VAL A 564 -1.68 -25.48 21.32
N CYS A 565 -1.38 -24.28 21.74
CA CYS A 565 -0.89 -23.97 23.09
C CYS A 565 -2.09 -23.62 23.98
N ASP A 566 -2.36 -24.46 24.96
CA ASP A 566 -3.33 -24.18 26.00
C ASP A 566 -2.66 -23.25 27.04
N PRO A 567 -3.18 -22.02 27.24
CA PRO A 567 -2.51 -21.03 28.08
C PRO A 567 -2.38 -21.45 29.56
N GLY A 568 -3.26 -22.31 30.07
CA GLY A 568 -3.25 -22.73 31.47
C GLY A 568 -3.11 -21.55 32.45
N ASP A 569 -2.22 -21.67 33.41
CA ASP A 569 -1.89 -20.63 34.40
C ASP A 569 -0.66 -19.78 34.00
N SER A 570 -0.23 -19.80 32.73
CA SER A 570 0.92 -19.00 32.25
C SER A 570 0.63 -17.50 32.31
N LEU A 571 1.62 -16.74 32.80
CA LEU A 571 1.57 -15.27 32.76
C LEU A 571 1.83 -14.69 31.36
N SER A 572 2.41 -15.48 30.46
CA SER A 572 2.79 -15.04 29.12
C SER A 572 2.52 -16.13 28.06
N PRO A 573 1.26 -16.51 27.82
CA PRO A 573 0.92 -17.67 26.97
C PRO A 573 1.42 -17.55 25.52
N THR A 574 1.40 -16.35 24.96
CA THR A 574 1.88 -16.10 23.59
C THR A 574 3.39 -16.29 23.46
N VAL A 575 4.15 -16.00 24.51
CA VAL A 575 5.60 -16.25 24.56
C VAL A 575 5.87 -17.76 24.61
N VAL A 576 5.13 -18.50 25.46
CA VAL A 576 5.24 -19.96 25.55
C VAL A 576 4.90 -20.62 24.22
N GLY A 577 3.83 -20.17 23.53
CA GLY A 577 3.48 -20.63 22.20
C GLY A 577 4.58 -20.36 21.16
N ALA A 578 5.20 -19.19 21.20
CA ALA A 578 6.30 -18.85 20.32
C ALA A 578 7.57 -19.70 20.60
N GLN A 579 7.87 -20.00 21.87
CA GLN A 579 8.96 -20.91 22.26
C GLN A 579 8.68 -22.35 21.80
N ALA A 580 7.44 -22.83 21.95
CA ALA A 580 7.03 -24.13 21.46
C ALA A 580 7.17 -24.24 19.93
N ALA A 581 6.82 -23.17 19.19
CA ALA A 581 7.03 -23.12 17.73
C ALA A 581 8.52 -23.24 17.37
N ASN A 582 9.43 -22.58 18.09
CA ASN A 582 10.87 -22.74 17.89
C ASN A 582 11.34 -24.19 18.13
N GLU A 583 10.87 -24.84 19.21
CA GLU A 583 11.25 -26.20 19.53
C GLU A 583 10.73 -27.22 18.51
N LEU A 584 9.55 -27.01 17.94
CA LEU A 584 9.00 -27.87 16.90
C LEU A 584 9.88 -27.93 15.64
N LEU A 585 10.67 -26.90 15.34
CA LEU A 585 11.62 -26.90 14.24
C LEU A 585 12.80 -27.84 14.45
N ASN A 586 13.07 -28.28 15.69
CA ASN A 586 14.11 -29.28 15.97
C ASN A 586 13.69 -30.69 15.57
N MET A 587 12.42 -30.91 15.17
CA MET A 587 11.95 -32.18 14.64
C MET A 587 12.43 -32.39 13.21
N ASN A 588 12.98 -33.56 12.94
CA ASN A 588 13.45 -33.91 11.60
C ASN A 588 12.32 -33.80 10.55
N LYS A 589 12.61 -33.27 9.37
CA LYS A 589 11.70 -33.00 8.24
C LYS A 589 10.75 -31.82 8.40
N ILE A 590 10.66 -31.21 9.57
CA ILE A 590 9.81 -30.02 9.74
C ILE A 590 10.53 -28.81 9.14
N LYS A 591 9.89 -28.17 8.16
CA LYS A 591 10.37 -26.96 7.48
C LYS A 591 9.80 -25.69 8.08
N ALA A 592 8.57 -25.75 8.56
CA ALA A 592 7.94 -24.66 9.30
C ALA A 592 6.98 -25.18 10.39
N SER A 593 6.83 -24.40 11.43
CA SER A 593 5.96 -24.69 12.57
C SER A 593 5.01 -23.54 12.86
N PHE A 594 3.81 -23.89 13.29
CA PHE A 594 2.74 -22.95 13.61
C PHE A 594 2.12 -23.34 14.94
N VAL A 595 2.15 -22.45 15.91
CA VAL A 595 1.51 -22.67 17.22
C VAL A 595 0.42 -21.62 17.39
N LEU A 596 -0.80 -22.10 17.61
CA LEU A 596 -1.97 -21.28 17.87
C LEU A 596 -2.18 -21.17 19.38
N THR A 597 -2.34 -19.96 19.89
CA THR A 597 -2.57 -19.68 21.30
C THR A 597 -3.80 -18.80 21.45
N GLU A 598 -4.82 -19.29 22.16
CA GLU A 598 -5.98 -18.48 22.49
C GLU A 598 -5.68 -17.62 23.73
N TYR A 599 -5.76 -16.30 23.59
CA TYR A 599 -5.54 -15.36 24.68
C TYR A 599 -6.32 -14.06 24.45
N ASN A 600 -7.03 -13.58 25.48
CA ASN A 600 -7.86 -12.36 25.42
C ASN A 600 -8.87 -12.34 24.26
N ASN A 601 -9.54 -13.45 24.00
CA ASN A 601 -10.52 -13.63 22.89
C ASN A 601 -9.92 -13.42 21.49
N LEU A 602 -8.62 -13.62 21.35
CA LEU A 602 -7.87 -13.59 20.09
C LEU A 602 -7.09 -14.89 19.93
N ILE A 603 -6.97 -15.36 18.70
CA ILE A 603 -6.08 -16.45 18.36
C ILE A 603 -4.78 -15.88 17.83
N TYR A 604 -3.71 -16.06 18.57
CA TYR A 604 -2.35 -15.70 18.17
C TYR A 604 -1.72 -16.89 17.45
N ILE A 605 -1.20 -16.67 16.26
CA ILE A 605 -0.46 -17.67 15.49
C ILE A 605 1.02 -17.28 15.50
N SER A 606 1.85 -18.09 16.14
CA SER A 606 3.30 -17.97 16.09
C SER A 606 3.86 -18.88 15.01
N ALA A 607 4.47 -18.31 13.99
CA ALA A 607 5.04 -19.03 12.84
C ALA A 607 6.57 -18.97 12.86
N ARG A 608 7.21 -20.12 12.61
CA ARG A 608 8.66 -20.26 12.56
C ARG A 608 9.08 -21.11 11.37
N SER A 609 10.26 -20.86 10.81
CA SER A 609 10.84 -21.69 9.73
C SER A 609 12.36 -21.69 9.75
N MET A 610 12.95 -22.68 9.06
CA MET A 610 14.37 -22.74 8.74
C MET A 610 14.54 -22.56 7.23
N ASP A 611 14.91 -21.34 6.80
CA ASP A 611 15.38 -20.89 5.47
C ASP A 611 14.61 -21.34 4.20
N GLU A 612 13.93 -22.49 4.18
CA GLU A 612 13.25 -23.02 3.01
C GLU A 612 11.84 -22.42 2.79
N ILE A 613 11.16 -22.03 3.87
CA ILE A 613 9.78 -21.52 3.85
C ILE A 613 9.73 -20.09 4.39
N ASN A 614 9.18 -19.19 3.61
CA ASN A 614 8.94 -17.82 4.05
C ASN A 614 7.63 -17.71 4.84
N VAL A 615 7.72 -17.78 6.18
CA VAL A 615 6.52 -17.67 7.04
C VAL A 615 5.95 -16.25 7.09
N GLN A 616 6.72 -15.23 6.73
CA GLN A 616 6.22 -13.85 6.66
C GLN A 616 5.06 -13.73 5.68
N ILE A 617 5.22 -14.21 4.44
CA ILE A 617 4.17 -14.13 3.41
C ILE A 617 2.93 -14.95 3.77
N ILE A 618 3.10 -16.03 4.54
CA ILE A 618 1.99 -16.83 5.05
C ILE A 618 1.19 -16.00 6.07
N MET A 619 1.89 -15.40 7.03
CA MET A 619 1.25 -14.58 8.07
C MET A 619 0.65 -13.29 7.53
N GLU A 620 1.26 -12.66 6.52
CA GLU A 620 0.69 -11.48 5.82
C GLU A 620 -0.66 -11.80 5.17
N LYS A 621 -0.85 -13.00 4.60
CA LYS A 621 -2.15 -13.44 4.08
C LYS A 621 -3.21 -13.61 5.17
N LEU A 622 -2.78 -13.83 6.41
CA LEU A 622 -3.65 -13.92 7.58
C LEU A 622 -3.79 -12.59 8.34
N GLY A 623 -3.34 -11.47 7.72
CA GLY A 623 -3.41 -10.14 8.30
C GLY A 623 -2.34 -9.84 9.36
N GLY A 624 -1.30 -10.68 9.42
CA GLY A 624 -0.16 -10.53 10.32
C GLY A 624 1.10 -10.00 9.62
N GLY A 625 2.28 -10.36 10.15
CA GLY A 625 3.56 -9.96 9.58
C GLY A 625 4.75 -10.53 10.36
N GLY A 626 5.95 -10.09 10.00
CA GLY A 626 7.18 -10.52 10.66
C GLY A 626 8.37 -10.55 9.72
N HIS A 627 9.25 -11.50 9.93
CA HIS A 627 10.43 -11.81 9.10
C HIS A 627 10.27 -13.14 8.38
N ILE A 628 11.17 -13.43 7.43
CA ILE A 628 11.17 -14.66 6.63
C ILE A 628 11.01 -15.92 7.50
N ASN A 629 11.78 -16.00 8.61
CA ASN A 629 11.83 -17.18 9.47
C ASN A 629 11.02 -17.05 10.76
N VAL A 630 10.53 -15.86 11.12
CA VAL A 630 9.80 -15.56 12.35
C VAL A 630 8.68 -14.59 12.03
N ALA A 631 7.45 -15.04 12.13
CA ALA A 631 6.29 -14.21 11.84
C ALA A 631 5.13 -14.56 12.78
N ALA A 632 4.12 -13.70 12.84
CA ALA A 632 2.93 -13.92 13.65
C ALA A 632 1.68 -13.31 12.98
N ALA A 633 0.52 -13.84 13.34
CA ALA A 633 -0.77 -13.27 12.97
C ALA A 633 -1.73 -13.31 14.16
N GLN A 634 -2.79 -12.49 14.11
CA GLN A 634 -3.86 -12.46 15.10
C GLN A 634 -5.19 -12.57 14.38
N LEU A 635 -5.97 -13.59 14.73
CA LEU A 635 -7.31 -13.80 14.21
C LEU A 635 -8.36 -13.41 15.25
N LYS A 636 -9.39 -12.71 14.81
CA LYS A 636 -10.51 -12.25 15.65
C LYS A 636 -11.77 -13.01 15.28
N GLU A 637 -12.63 -13.23 16.27
CA GLU A 637 -13.98 -13.80 16.07
C GLU A 637 -13.98 -15.19 15.41
N VAL A 638 -12.94 -16.01 15.66
CA VAL A 638 -12.83 -17.38 15.17
C VAL A 638 -12.51 -18.32 16.33
N SER A 639 -12.95 -19.59 16.25
CA SER A 639 -12.51 -20.63 17.19
C SER A 639 -11.11 -21.14 16.82
N VAL A 640 -10.48 -21.87 17.75
CA VAL A 640 -9.16 -22.48 17.50
C VAL A 640 -9.20 -23.46 16.32
N GLU A 641 -10.29 -24.25 16.22
CA GLU A 641 -10.50 -25.20 15.12
C GLU A 641 -10.61 -24.48 13.78
N GLN A 642 -11.42 -23.41 13.72
CA GLN A 642 -11.56 -22.59 12.52
C GLN A 642 -10.22 -21.93 12.12
N ALA A 643 -9.43 -21.48 13.09
CA ALA A 643 -8.13 -20.90 12.82
C ALA A 643 -7.14 -21.93 12.24
N ILE A 644 -7.19 -23.19 12.71
CA ILE A 644 -6.42 -24.29 12.14
C ILE A 644 -6.82 -24.57 10.68
N ASP A 645 -8.13 -24.60 10.41
CA ASP A 645 -8.64 -24.84 9.07
C ASP A 645 -8.23 -23.72 8.10
N ILE A 646 -8.37 -22.46 8.50
CA ILE A 646 -7.92 -21.29 7.73
C ILE A 646 -6.41 -21.37 7.44
N LEU A 647 -5.60 -21.75 8.43
CA LEU A 647 -4.16 -21.93 8.24
C LEU A 647 -3.84 -23.05 7.26
N LYS A 648 -4.48 -24.23 7.40
CA LYS A 648 -4.29 -25.37 6.52
C LYS A 648 -4.72 -25.09 5.07
N GLU A 649 -5.82 -24.37 4.87
CA GLU A 649 -6.30 -23.93 3.57
C GLU A 649 -5.32 -22.93 2.92
N THR A 650 -4.85 -21.96 3.70
CA THR A 650 -3.84 -20.99 3.24
C THR A 650 -2.55 -21.68 2.80
N LEU A 651 -2.03 -22.61 3.61
CA LEU A 651 -0.83 -23.38 3.29
C LEU A 651 -1.03 -24.24 2.02
N THR A 652 -2.19 -24.89 1.89
CA THR A 652 -2.51 -25.71 0.71
C THR A 652 -2.56 -24.86 -0.56
N THR A 653 -3.25 -23.72 -0.50
CA THR A 653 -3.38 -22.80 -1.64
C THR A 653 -2.02 -22.24 -2.07
N MET A 654 -1.15 -21.93 -1.13
CA MET A 654 0.19 -21.38 -1.42
C MET A 654 1.12 -22.42 -2.00
N LEU A 655 1.05 -23.68 -1.52
CA LEU A 655 1.79 -24.81 -2.08
C LEU A 655 1.37 -25.10 -3.53
N GLU A 656 0.06 -25.12 -3.81
CA GLU A 656 -0.48 -25.37 -5.15
C GLU A 656 -0.08 -24.26 -6.16
N LYS A 657 0.10 -23.02 -5.69
CA LYS A 657 0.57 -21.90 -6.50
C LYS A 657 2.09 -21.80 -6.60
N GLY A 658 2.84 -22.65 -5.88
CA GLY A 658 4.30 -22.57 -5.82
C GLY A 658 4.84 -21.28 -5.17
N GLU A 659 4.07 -20.69 -4.23
CA GLU A 659 4.45 -19.48 -3.50
C GLU A 659 5.35 -19.80 -2.29
N ILE A 660 5.27 -21.05 -1.77
CA ILE A 660 6.07 -21.60 -0.68
C ILE A 660 6.55 -23.00 -0.98
#